data_fbc54ad0bf04436f6826e9a02932541c
#
_entry.id   fbc54ad0bf04436f6826e9a02932541c
#
_cell.length_a   1.000
_cell.length_b   1.000
_cell.length_c   1.000
_cell.angle_alpha   90.00
_cell.angle_beta   90.00
_cell.angle_gamma   90.00
#
_symmetry.space_group_name_H-M   'P 1'
#
loop_
_entity.id
_entity.type
_entity.pdbx_description
1 polymer ?
#
loop_
_entity_poly.entity_id
_entity_poly.type
_entity_poly.pdbx_seq_one_letter_code
_entity_poly.pdbx_strand_id
1 'polypeptide(L)'
;MSDYKSTLNLPETGFPMRGDLAKREPGMLARWTDDDLYGIIRAAKKGKKTFILHDGPPYANGSIHIGHSVNKILKDIIVKSKGLSGFDSPYVPGWDCHGLPIELKVEQEFGKPGEKFTAAEFRAKCREYAATQVDGQRKDFIRLGVLGDWSHPYLTMDFKTEANIIRALGRIIKNGHLHKGAKPVHWCVDCRSALAEAEVEYYDKTSPSIDVAFRAVDQDAVKAKFGLPGVSGPISLVIWTTTPWTLPANRAISLAPDFDYALVQIDGQAVILAKDLVESVMQRIGAAEYTILGTVKGAELELLRFTHPFMGFDVPAILGDHVTLDAGTGAVHTAPGHGPDDYVIGQKYGLETANPVGPDGAYLPGTYPTLDGVNVFKANDIVIELLKEKGALLHVEKMQHSYPCCWRHKTPIIFRATPQWFVSMDKEGLRQQSLKEIKGVQWIPDWGQARIESMVANRPDWCISRQRTWGVPMSLFVHKETQELLPIERTLAAMEEVAKRVEVDGIQAWWDLDPKEILGEDADQYEKVPDTLDVWFDSGSTSYSVVDARPEFAGHSADMYLEGSDQHRGWFMSSLMISVAMKGKAPYRQVLTHGFTVDGQGRKMSKSIGNTVSPQDVMNKLGADILRLWVASTDYTGEMAVSDEILKRAADSYRRIRNTARFLLANLNGFNPATDMVKPEEMVVLDRWAVGCAKTAQQEILKAYEAYDFHEVVQRLMRFCSVEMGSFYLDIIKDRQYTAKADSVARRSCQTALYHIAEALVRWMAPIMSFTADEIWGYLPGEREKYVFTGEWYDGLFGLEENEEFNDAFWDDVRYIKDQVNKELENQKANGIKSNLEAKVTLKYADDANGTIKKLKLLGEEVRFIFITSQFVISEQAGGIDDENIQYNAGNTTVQAVVTRAEGDKCPRCWHYTTDVGKVAEHADICGRCVSNIAGNGEQRKFA
;
A
#
# COMPACT_ATOMS: atom_id res chain seq x y z
N MET A 1 -25.59 -60.21 10.87
CA MET A 1 -24.43 -59.46 10.35
C MET A 1 -23.66 -58.86 11.49
N SER A 2 -22.41 -59.23 11.66
CA SER A 2 -21.55 -58.63 12.69
C SER A 2 -21.32 -57.16 12.33
N ASP A 3 -21.48 -56.26 13.30
CA ASP A 3 -21.22 -54.83 13.06
C ASP A 3 -19.69 -54.58 13.06
N TYR A 4 -19.08 -54.58 11.87
CA TYR A 4 -17.65 -54.33 11.70
C TYR A 4 -17.28 -52.84 11.80
N LYS A 5 -18.23 -51.94 12.01
CA LYS A 5 -17.96 -50.49 12.06
C LYS A 5 -16.99 -50.12 13.20
N SER A 6 -17.07 -50.80 14.33
CA SER A 6 -16.18 -50.60 15.47
C SER A 6 -14.71 -51.03 15.23
N THR A 7 -14.44 -51.76 14.17
CA THR A 7 -13.10 -52.19 13.77
C THR A 7 -12.42 -51.24 12.75
N LEU A 8 -13.12 -50.21 12.32
CA LEU A 8 -12.58 -49.20 11.40
C LEU A 8 -11.87 -48.09 12.17
N ASN A 9 -10.78 -47.59 11.62
CA ASN A 9 -10.08 -46.41 12.11
C ASN A 9 -10.77 -45.16 11.55
N LEU A 10 -11.92 -44.80 12.09
CA LEU A 10 -12.64 -43.61 11.61
C LEU A 10 -11.92 -42.33 11.99
N PRO A 11 -11.92 -41.36 11.09
CA PRO A 11 -11.26 -40.06 11.35
C PRO A 11 -11.98 -39.30 12.48
N GLU A 12 -11.24 -38.84 13.47
CA GLU A 12 -11.77 -38.11 14.63
C GLU A 12 -10.81 -36.96 14.99
N THR A 13 -11.39 -35.79 15.27
CA THR A 13 -10.64 -34.65 15.78
C THR A 13 -11.55 -33.70 16.52
N GLY A 14 -11.03 -33.07 17.58
CA GLY A 14 -11.68 -31.96 18.26
C GLY A 14 -11.70 -30.66 17.47
N PHE A 15 -10.95 -30.58 16.37
CA PHE A 15 -10.92 -29.40 15.50
C PHE A 15 -12.28 -29.16 14.86
N PRO A 16 -12.93 -28.00 15.10
CA PRO A 16 -14.30 -27.75 14.66
C PRO A 16 -14.46 -27.76 13.14
N MET A 17 -15.56 -28.34 12.67
CA MET A 17 -15.87 -28.40 11.24
C MET A 17 -16.09 -27.00 10.66
N ARG A 18 -16.81 -26.13 11.38
CA ARG A 18 -17.07 -24.75 10.99
C ARG A 18 -16.03 -23.81 11.60
N GLY A 19 -15.56 -22.83 10.81
CA GLY A 19 -14.64 -21.81 11.30
C GLY A 19 -15.30 -20.93 12.36
N ASP A 20 -16.52 -20.46 12.07
CA ASP A 20 -17.27 -19.50 12.90
C ASP A 20 -16.38 -18.34 13.40
N LEU A 21 -15.50 -17.86 12.50
CA LEU A 21 -14.39 -16.96 12.82
C LEU A 21 -14.84 -15.70 13.55
N ALA A 22 -15.92 -15.06 13.09
CA ALA A 22 -16.46 -13.85 13.71
C ALA A 22 -16.72 -14.01 15.22
N LYS A 23 -17.14 -15.22 15.64
CA LYS A 23 -17.43 -15.53 17.04
C LYS A 23 -16.22 -16.06 17.80
N ARG A 24 -15.32 -16.76 17.13
CA ARG A 24 -14.24 -17.51 17.79
C ARG A 24 -12.93 -16.72 17.87
N GLU A 25 -12.63 -15.90 16.86
CA GLU A 25 -11.41 -15.07 16.87
C GLU A 25 -11.27 -14.16 18.10
N PRO A 26 -12.32 -13.50 18.63
CA PRO A 26 -12.19 -12.69 19.83
C PRO A 26 -11.66 -13.48 21.05
N GLY A 27 -12.06 -14.74 21.22
CA GLY A 27 -11.54 -15.59 22.29
C GLY A 27 -10.08 -16.01 22.08
N MET A 28 -9.68 -16.26 20.83
CA MET A 28 -8.28 -16.53 20.47
C MET A 28 -7.40 -15.30 20.72
N LEU A 29 -7.90 -14.12 20.33
CA LEU A 29 -7.23 -12.85 20.54
C LEU A 29 -7.04 -12.52 22.02
N ALA A 30 -8.05 -12.78 22.86
CA ALA A 30 -7.93 -12.62 24.30
C ALA A 30 -6.80 -13.51 24.87
N ARG A 31 -6.72 -14.78 24.44
CA ARG A 31 -5.62 -15.68 24.81
C ARG A 31 -4.25 -15.13 24.37
N TRP A 32 -4.12 -14.60 23.13
CA TRP A 32 -2.89 -14.00 22.67
C TRP A 32 -2.44 -12.79 23.50
N THR A 33 -3.43 -12.00 23.94
CA THR A 33 -3.20 -10.82 24.79
C THR A 33 -2.82 -11.23 26.22
N ASP A 34 -3.55 -12.17 26.82
CA ASP A 34 -3.32 -12.62 28.19
C ASP A 34 -1.96 -13.31 28.34
N ASP A 35 -1.52 -14.01 27.29
CA ASP A 35 -0.21 -14.70 27.26
C ASP A 35 0.95 -13.77 26.86
N ASP A 36 0.69 -12.55 26.42
CA ASP A 36 1.67 -11.68 25.79
C ASP A 36 2.39 -12.38 24.62
N LEU A 37 1.60 -12.80 23.62
CA LEU A 37 2.14 -13.52 22.46
C LEU A 37 3.27 -12.76 21.76
N TYR A 38 3.15 -11.45 21.62
CA TYR A 38 4.22 -10.64 21.02
C TYR A 38 5.53 -10.73 21.81
N GLY A 39 5.47 -10.61 23.14
CA GLY A 39 6.63 -10.79 24.04
C GLY A 39 7.24 -12.19 23.93
N ILE A 40 6.40 -13.24 23.85
CA ILE A 40 6.86 -14.64 23.66
C ILE A 40 7.63 -14.78 22.35
N ILE A 41 7.11 -14.21 21.23
CA ILE A 41 7.80 -14.25 19.93
C ILE A 41 9.14 -13.51 20.01
N ARG A 42 9.17 -12.32 20.60
CA ARG A 42 10.38 -11.53 20.77
C ARG A 42 11.45 -12.30 21.57
N ALA A 43 11.05 -12.96 22.64
CA ALA A 43 11.95 -13.80 23.44
C ALA A 43 12.50 -14.99 22.63
N ALA A 44 11.65 -15.69 21.88
CA ALA A 44 12.04 -16.82 21.04
C ALA A 44 13.01 -16.44 19.92
N LYS A 45 12.90 -15.21 19.38
CA LYS A 45 13.74 -14.72 18.27
C LYS A 45 14.96 -13.92 18.73
N LYS A 46 15.17 -13.77 20.03
CA LYS A 46 16.31 -13.01 20.59
C LYS A 46 17.65 -13.52 20.05
N GLY A 47 18.46 -12.61 19.51
CA GLY A 47 19.78 -12.91 18.96
C GLY A 47 19.78 -13.43 17.51
N LYS A 48 18.62 -13.56 16.87
CA LYS A 48 18.51 -13.82 15.44
C LYS A 48 18.82 -12.56 14.64
N LYS A 49 19.09 -12.71 13.34
CA LYS A 49 19.27 -11.57 12.42
C LYS A 49 18.03 -10.69 12.43
N THR A 50 18.21 -9.40 12.58
CA THR A 50 17.12 -8.42 12.66
C THR A 50 16.56 -8.08 11.28
N PHE A 51 15.23 -7.95 11.19
CA PHE A 51 14.51 -7.36 10.07
C PHE A 51 13.53 -6.34 10.61
N ILE A 52 13.72 -5.07 10.27
CA ILE A 52 12.91 -3.96 10.77
C ILE A 52 11.99 -3.47 9.65
N LEU A 53 10.69 -3.71 9.80
CA LEU A 53 9.64 -3.03 9.08
C LEU A 53 9.17 -1.88 9.98
N HIS A 54 9.55 -0.64 9.62
CA HIS A 54 9.13 0.54 10.35
C HIS A 54 7.71 0.95 9.94
N ASP A 55 6.83 1.09 10.91
CA ASP A 55 5.43 1.44 10.66
C ASP A 55 5.30 2.92 10.31
N GLY A 56 4.73 3.23 9.14
CA GLY A 56 4.28 4.58 8.82
C GLY A 56 3.06 4.92 9.67
N PRO A 57 3.08 6.07 10.36
CA PRO A 57 2.07 6.37 11.35
C PRO A 57 0.75 6.76 10.68
N PRO A 58 -0.34 6.00 10.82
CA PRO A 58 -1.65 6.47 10.43
C PRO A 58 -2.03 7.70 11.24
N TYR A 59 -2.87 8.55 10.66
CA TYR A 59 -3.31 9.77 11.30
C TYR A 59 -4.33 9.47 12.41
N ALA A 60 -4.14 10.06 13.58
CA ALA A 60 -4.99 9.86 14.76
C ALA A 60 -6.32 10.62 14.64
N ASN A 61 -7.11 10.31 13.61
CA ASN A 61 -8.39 10.96 13.35
C ASN A 61 -9.35 10.04 12.58
N GLY A 62 -10.46 9.69 13.21
CA GLY A 62 -11.51 8.84 12.65
C GLY A 62 -11.23 7.33 12.75
N SER A 63 -12.24 6.55 12.38
CA SER A 63 -12.16 5.08 12.35
C SER A 63 -11.31 4.60 11.18
N ILE A 64 -10.73 3.41 11.32
CA ILE A 64 -10.00 2.80 10.21
C ILE A 64 -10.96 2.45 9.06
N HIS A 65 -10.45 2.51 7.84
CA HIS A 65 -11.14 2.06 6.63
C HIS A 65 -10.43 0.86 6.00
N ILE A 66 -10.99 0.31 4.95
CA ILE A 66 -10.47 -0.91 4.31
C ILE A 66 -9.03 -0.77 3.83
N GLY A 67 -8.61 0.41 3.37
CA GLY A 67 -7.23 0.68 2.99
C GLY A 67 -6.24 0.58 4.16
N HIS A 68 -6.61 1.03 5.35
CA HIS A 68 -5.81 0.81 6.57
C HIS A 68 -5.66 -0.69 6.88
N SER A 69 -6.73 -1.46 6.67
CA SER A 69 -6.69 -2.91 6.90
C SER A 69 -5.74 -3.60 5.92
N VAL A 70 -5.78 -3.24 4.63
CA VAL A 70 -4.81 -3.73 3.64
C VAL A 70 -3.38 -3.46 4.08
N ASN A 71 -3.09 -2.23 4.44
CA ASN A 71 -1.76 -1.79 4.86
C ASN A 71 -1.25 -2.59 6.07
N LYS A 72 -2.03 -2.66 7.14
CA LYS A 72 -1.61 -3.36 8.36
C LYS A 72 -1.54 -4.87 8.19
N ILE A 73 -2.42 -5.47 7.40
CA ILE A 73 -2.38 -6.91 7.11
C ILE A 73 -1.14 -7.26 6.31
N LEU A 74 -0.79 -6.49 5.27
CA LEU A 74 0.45 -6.71 4.49
C LEU A 74 1.69 -6.62 5.38
N LYS A 75 1.77 -5.62 6.24
CA LYS A 75 2.86 -5.47 7.22
C LYS A 75 2.96 -6.68 8.14
N ASP A 76 1.84 -7.14 8.69
CA ASP A 76 1.79 -8.28 9.59
C ASP A 76 2.19 -9.60 8.90
N ILE A 77 1.75 -9.81 7.67
CA ILE A 77 2.17 -10.98 6.86
C ILE A 77 3.69 -10.98 6.69
N ILE A 78 4.30 -9.83 6.39
CA ILE A 78 5.74 -9.72 6.23
C ILE A 78 6.46 -9.99 7.54
N VAL A 79 6.05 -9.36 8.62
CA VAL A 79 6.67 -9.53 9.95
C VAL A 79 6.62 -11.00 10.38
N LYS A 80 5.45 -11.64 10.25
CA LYS A 80 5.28 -13.06 10.59
C LYS A 80 6.10 -14.00 9.70
N SER A 81 6.08 -13.76 8.39
CA SER A 81 6.86 -14.59 7.44
C SER A 81 8.37 -14.44 7.65
N LYS A 82 8.84 -13.23 7.94
CA LYS A 82 10.25 -13.01 8.31
C LYS A 82 10.61 -13.72 9.61
N GLY A 83 9.71 -13.71 10.61
CA GLY A 83 9.86 -14.48 11.84
C GLY A 83 10.03 -15.97 11.58
N LEU A 84 9.16 -16.57 10.75
CA LEU A 84 9.26 -17.97 10.34
C LEU A 84 10.52 -18.27 9.49
N SER A 85 11.05 -17.25 8.79
CA SER A 85 12.31 -17.35 8.06
C SER A 85 13.56 -17.18 8.93
N GLY A 86 13.40 -17.15 10.26
CA GLY A 86 14.51 -17.11 11.21
C GLY A 86 15.00 -15.70 11.56
N PHE A 87 14.22 -14.66 11.26
CA PHE A 87 14.55 -13.29 11.65
C PHE A 87 13.90 -12.90 12.98
N ASP A 88 14.57 -12.02 13.70
CA ASP A 88 13.99 -11.20 14.74
C ASP A 88 13.38 -9.94 14.10
N SER A 89 12.06 -9.86 14.03
CA SER A 89 11.34 -8.79 13.36
C SER A 89 10.46 -8.02 14.35
N PRO A 90 11.03 -7.04 15.09
CA PRO A 90 10.25 -6.19 15.97
C PRO A 90 9.29 -5.30 15.16
N TYR A 91 8.06 -5.19 15.63
CA TYR A 91 7.07 -4.31 15.04
C TYR A 91 6.49 -3.37 16.10
N VAL A 92 6.80 -2.09 15.97
CA VAL A 92 6.30 -1.02 16.85
C VAL A 92 5.32 -0.18 16.05
N PRO A 93 4.00 -0.29 16.31
CA PRO A 93 3.00 0.53 15.64
C PRO A 93 3.13 1.99 16.05
N GLY A 94 2.74 2.90 15.14
CA GLY A 94 2.83 4.33 15.41
C GLY A 94 1.61 5.11 14.97
N TRP A 95 1.49 6.34 15.46
CA TRP A 95 0.45 7.31 15.06
C TRP A 95 1.00 8.71 14.90
N ASP A 96 0.47 9.39 13.89
CA ASP A 96 0.68 10.82 13.65
C ASP A 96 -0.44 11.62 14.32
N CYS A 97 -0.07 12.52 15.27
CA CYS A 97 -0.99 13.06 16.26
C CYS A 97 -1.14 14.57 16.23
N HIS A 98 -0.43 15.30 15.35
CA HIS A 98 -0.47 16.77 15.27
C HIS A 98 -1.18 17.27 14.01
N GLY A 99 -1.43 18.57 13.96
CA GLY A 99 -1.83 19.29 12.75
C GLY A 99 -3.32 19.53 12.56
N LEU A 100 -3.63 20.06 11.39
CA LEU A 100 -4.92 20.64 11.05
C LEU A 100 -6.13 19.70 11.22
N PRO A 101 -6.07 18.41 10.84
CA PRO A 101 -7.27 17.57 10.93
C PRO A 101 -7.80 17.37 12.34
N ILE A 102 -6.89 17.35 13.32
CA ILE A 102 -7.24 17.26 14.74
C ILE A 102 -7.72 18.63 15.24
N GLU A 103 -7.01 19.72 14.93
CA GLU A 103 -7.45 21.07 15.26
C GLU A 103 -8.88 21.34 14.80
N LEU A 104 -9.19 21.04 13.54
CA LEU A 104 -10.54 21.26 12.99
C LEU A 104 -11.63 20.52 13.74
N LYS A 105 -11.36 19.28 14.17
CA LYS A 105 -12.33 18.51 14.95
C LYS A 105 -12.56 19.14 16.33
N VAL A 106 -11.49 19.54 16.98
CA VAL A 106 -11.56 20.20 18.28
C VAL A 106 -12.21 21.59 18.15
N GLU A 107 -11.89 22.35 17.10
CA GLU A 107 -12.56 23.64 16.81
C GLU A 107 -14.07 23.48 16.57
N GLN A 108 -14.46 22.46 15.82
CA GLN A 108 -15.89 22.17 15.55
C GLN A 108 -16.66 21.84 16.83
N GLU A 109 -16.01 21.18 17.78
CA GLU A 109 -16.65 20.73 19.03
C GLU A 109 -16.60 21.81 20.13
N PHE A 110 -15.49 22.52 20.26
CA PHE A 110 -15.22 23.41 21.39
C PHE A 110 -15.08 24.90 21.01
N GLY A 111 -14.96 25.26 19.74
CA GLY A 111 -14.68 26.61 19.25
C GLY A 111 -13.19 26.89 19.04
N LYS A 112 -12.89 28.05 18.45
CA LYS A 112 -11.51 28.43 18.10
C LYS A 112 -10.67 28.80 19.35
N PRO A 113 -9.34 28.52 19.29
CA PRO A 113 -8.43 29.00 20.37
C PRO A 113 -8.44 30.50 20.47
N GLY A 114 -8.42 30.99 21.72
CA GLY A 114 -8.47 32.44 22.02
C GLY A 114 -9.88 33.03 22.13
N GLU A 115 -10.94 32.30 21.82
CA GLU A 115 -12.33 32.76 22.00
C GLU A 115 -12.91 32.32 23.36
N LYS A 116 -12.99 31.01 23.59
CA LYS A 116 -13.53 30.38 24.81
C LYS A 116 -12.47 29.67 25.63
N PHE A 117 -11.37 29.29 25.01
CA PHE A 117 -10.27 28.54 25.59
C PHE A 117 -8.95 29.26 25.30
N THR A 118 -8.01 29.19 26.23
CA THR A 118 -6.62 29.60 25.99
C THR A 118 -5.99 28.64 24.97
N ALA A 119 -4.91 29.04 24.31
CA ALA A 119 -4.16 28.18 23.40
C ALA A 119 -3.63 26.94 24.12
N ALA A 120 -3.25 27.04 25.40
CA ALA A 120 -2.80 25.91 26.22
C ALA A 120 -3.93 24.87 26.42
N GLU A 121 -5.12 25.33 26.83
CA GLU A 121 -6.29 24.46 26.98
C GLU A 121 -6.70 23.81 25.66
N PHE A 122 -6.61 24.55 24.56
CA PHE A 122 -6.89 24.03 23.23
C PHE A 122 -5.91 22.90 22.83
N ARG A 123 -4.59 23.08 23.09
CA ARG A 123 -3.59 22.02 22.86
C ARG A 123 -3.87 20.78 23.72
N ALA A 124 -4.24 20.95 24.96
CA ALA A 124 -4.62 19.84 25.85
C ALA A 124 -5.81 19.04 25.28
N LYS A 125 -6.83 19.74 24.75
CA LYS A 125 -7.99 19.10 24.10
C LYS A 125 -7.61 18.37 22.81
N CYS A 126 -6.70 18.92 22.01
CA CYS A 126 -6.19 18.25 20.82
C CYS A 126 -5.45 16.95 21.18
N ARG A 127 -4.62 16.97 22.22
CA ARG A 127 -3.91 15.79 22.73
C ARG A 127 -4.88 14.71 23.22
N GLU A 128 -5.88 15.10 23.99
CA GLU A 128 -6.93 14.19 24.48
C GLU A 128 -7.72 13.56 23.33
N TYR A 129 -8.14 14.38 22.36
CA TYR A 129 -8.83 13.89 21.17
C TYR A 129 -7.98 12.88 20.40
N ALA A 130 -6.72 13.21 20.12
CA ALA A 130 -5.81 12.32 19.42
C ALA A 130 -5.63 10.98 20.17
N ALA A 131 -5.45 11.01 21.49
CA ALA A 131 -5.34 9.81 22.33
C ALA A 131 -6.57 8.92 22.21
N THR A 132 -7.77 9.49 22.21
CA THR A 132 -9.03 8.73 22.03
C THR A 132 -9.10 8.07 20.66
N GLN A 133 -8.65 8.76 19.60
CA GLN A 133 -8.62 8.19 18.24
C GLN A 133 -7.60 7.04 18.13
N VAL A 134 -6.42 7.21 18.73
CA VAL A 134 -5.39 6.16 18.82
C VAL A 134 -5.97 4.89 19.46
N ASP A 135 -6.67 5.02 20.60
CA ASP A 135 -7.26 3.88 21.29
C ASP A 135 -8.31 3.15 20.45
N GLY A 136 -9.16 3.90 19.74
CA GLY A 136 -10.14 3.32 18.83
C GLY A 136 -9.51 2.53 17.69
N GLN A 137 -8.55 3.14 16.98
CA GLN A 137 -7.83 2.52 15.87
C GLN A 137 -6.99 1.32 16.33
N ARG A 138 -6.34 1.42 17.51
CA ARG A 138 -5.57 0.32 18.10
C ARG A 138 -6.41 -0.94 18.27
N LYS A 139 -7.61 -0.81 18.82
CA LYS A 139 -8.55 -1.93 19.01
C LYS A 139 -8.91 -2.59 17.69
N ASP A 140 -9.15 -1.80 16.66
CA ASP A 140 -9.47 -2.31 15.32
C ASP A 140 -8.28 -3.03 14.68
N PHE A 141 -7.06 -2.50 14.79
CA PHE A 141 -5.84 -3.14 14.28
C PHE A 141 -5.52 -4.44 15.01
N ILE A 142 -5.67 -4.47 16.34
CA ILE A 142 -5.53 -5.69 17.13
C ILE A 142 -6.56 -6.72 16.69
N ARG A 143 -7.83 -6.31 16.46
CA ARG A 143 -8.90 -7.21 15.99
C ARG A 143 -8.60 -7.85 14.63
N LEU A 144 -7.81 -7.19 13.76
CA LEU A 144 -7.32 -7.76 12.50
C LEU A 144 -6.32 -8.92 12.70
N GLY A 145 -5.85 -9.16 13.92
CA GLY A 145 -4.83 -10.16 14.22
C GLY A 145 -3.40 -9.69 13.98
N VAL A 146 -3.19 -8.38 13.85
CA VAL A 146 -1.86 -7.78 13.69
C VAL A 146 -1.11 -7.86 15.01
N LEU A 147 0.06 -8.50 15.00
CA LEU A 147 0.95 -8.62 16.15
C LEU A 147 1.99 -7.50 16.17
N GLY A 148 2.19 -6.92 17.33
CA GLY A 148 3.14 -5.83 17.53
C GLY A 148 3.18 -5.37 18.97
N ASP A 149 4.03 -4.41 19.30
CA ASP A 149 4.09 -3.79 20.63
C ASP A 149 2.98 -2.75 20.79
N TRP A 150 1.76 -3.22 20.93
CA TRP A 150 0.57 -2.38 21.11
C TRP A 150 0.53 -1.68 22.47
N SER A 151 1.31 -2.14 23.43
CA SER A 151 1.40 -1.54 24.76
C SER A 151 2.33 -0.33 24.79
N HIS A 152 3.33 -0.30 23.90
CA HIS A 152 4.31 0.78 23.81
C HIS A 152 4.46 1.29 22.35
N PRO A 153 3.36 1.71 21.70
CA PRO A 153 3.43 2.30 20.37
C PRO A 153 4.26 3.58 20.39
N TYR A 154 4.67 4.10 19.25
CA TYR A 154 5.15 5.45 19.16
C TYR A 154 4.03 6.43 18.76
N LEU A 155 3.97 7.55 19.42
CA LEU A 155 3.07 8.65 19.08
C LEU A 155 3.93 9.89 18.78
N THR A 156 3.64 10.61 17.69
CA THR A 156 4.38 11.85 17.41
C THR A 156 4.16 12.90 18.50
N MET A 157 3.10 12.75 19.30
CA MET A 157 2.79 13.59 20.46
C MET A 157 3.37 13.09 21.80
N ASP A 158 4.11 11.98 21.82
CA ASP A 158 4.84 11.61 23.03
C ASP A 158 5.93 12.65 23.33
N PHE A 159 6.06 13.08 24.56
CA PHE A 159 6.96 14.18 24.95
C PHE A 159 8.40 13.95 24.46
N LYS A 160 8.90 12.72 24.59
CA LYS A 160 10.22 12.36 24.08
C LYS A 160 10.30 12.43 22.56
N THR A 161 9.24 12.04 21.87
CA THR A 161 9.17 12.13 20.40
C THR A 161 9.11 13.59 19.96
N GLU A 162 8.28 14.43 20.59
CA GLU A 162 8.23 15.86 20.33
C GLU A 162 9.62 16.52 20.52
N ALA A 163 10.32 16.18 21.59
CA ALA A 163 11.68 16.64 21.82
C ALA A 163 12.67 16.20 20.74
N ASN A 164 12.57 14.95 20.28
CA ASN A 164 13.44 14.43 19.22
C ASN A 164 13.10 15.03 17.85
N ILE A 165 11.86 15.42 17.59
CA ILE A 165 11.49 16.18 16.39
C ILE A 165 12.20 17.55 16.39
N ILE A 166 12.24 18.24 17.52
CA ILE A 166 13.00 19.49 17.68
C ILE A 166 14.49 19.26 17.43
N ARG A 167 15.06 18.18 17.98
CA ARG A 167 16.47 17.81 17.74
C ARG A 167 16.75 17.48 16.29
N ALA A 168 15.81 16.84 15.58
CA ALA A 168 15.93 16.58 14.15
C ALA A 168 16.05 17.88 13.36
N LEU A 169 15.21 18.87 13.66
CA LEU A 169 15.33 20.22 13.08
C LEU A 169 16.70 20.84 13.38
N GLY A 170 17.16 20.73 14.62
CA GLY A 170 18.49 21.22 15.01
C GLY A 170 19.63 20.62 14.16
N ARG A 171 19.57 19.33 13.86
CA ARG A 171 20.56 18.69 12.96
C ARG A 171 20.49 19.21 11.52
N ILE A 172 19.30 19.45 11.01
CA ILE A 172 19.09 20.02 9.67
C ILE A 172 19.68 21.44 9.61
N ILE A 173 19.48 22.24 10.67
CA ILE A 173 20.07 23.58 10.81
C ILE A 173 21.59 23.50 10.86
N LYS A 174 22.14 22.60 11.67
CA LYS A 174 23.60 22.38 11.78
C LYS A 174 24.24 22.09 10.42
N ASN A 175 23.54 21.35 9.56
CA ASN A 175 24.00 20.98 8.22
C ASN A 175 23.70 22.04 7.16
N GLY A 176 23.16 23.21 7.53
CA GLY A 176 22.99 24.36 6.66
C GLY A 176 21.78 24.36 5.74
N HIS A 177 20.86 23.40 5.89
CA HIS A 177 19.73 23.26 4.98
C HIS A 177 18.57 24.22 5.23
N LEU A 178 18.47 24.81 6.43
CA LEU A 178 17.37 25.74 6.77
C LEU A 178 17.67 27.16 6.28
N HIS A 179 16.67 27.82 5.72
CA HIS A 179 16.69 29.24 5.45
C HIS A 179 15.31 29.88 5.61
N LYS A 180 15.30 31.21 5.89
CA LYS A 180 14.09 32.02 5.88
C LYS A 180 13.96 32.73 4.54
N GLY A 181 12.74 32.84 4.02
CA GLY A 181 12.49 33.57 2.78
C GLY A 181 11.02 33.94 2.63
N ALA A 182 10.76 34.99 1.86
CA ALA A 182 9.42 35.41 1.48
C ALA A 182 9.15 34.96 0.04
N LYS A 183 8.77 33.71 -0.11
CA LYS A 183 8.42 33.09 -1.40
C LYS A 183 6.93 32.83 -1.49
N PRO A 184 6.33 32.79 -2.70
CA PRO A 184 4.96 32.29 -2.88
C PRO A 184 4.85 30.84 -2.39
N VAL A 185 3.97 30.60 -1.47
CA VAL A 185 3.63 29.27 -0.96
C VAL A 185 2.17 28.98 -1.19
N HIS A 186 1.81 27.70 -1.28
CA HIS A 186 0.40 27.33 -1.21
C HIS A 186 -0.20 27.83 0.10
N TRP A 187 -1.26 28.59 0.03
CA TRP A 187 -1.89 29.23 1.17
C TRP A 187 -3.40 28.95 1.21
N CYS A 188 -3.85 28.34 2.28
CA CYS A 188 -5.27 28.16 2.52
C CYS A 188 -5.82 29.35 3.32
N VAL A 189 -6.75 30.07 2.77
CA VAL A 189 -7.37 31.24 3.41
C VAL A 189 -8.26 30.87 4.59
N ASP A 190 -8.87 29.68 4.55
CA ASP A 190 -9.69 29.17 5.65
C ASP A 190 -8.82 28.71 6.83
N CYS A 191 -7.72 28.05 6.52
CA CYS A 191 -6.72 27.66 7.52
C CYS A 191 -5.91 28.85 8.05
N ARG A 192 -5.74 29.88 7.25
CA ARG A 192 -4.79 31.00 7.47
C ARG A 192 -3.35 30.52 7.68
N SER A 193 -2.94 29.54 6.88
CA SER A 193 -1.64 28.90 7.01
C SER A 193 -1.11 28.40 5.67
N ALA A 194 0.20 28.31 5.57
CA ALA A 194 0.88 27.63 4.47
C ALA A 194 0.52 26.14 4.42
N LEU A 195 0.56 25.57 3.21
CA LEU A 195 0.36 24.15 2.94
C LEU A 195 1.60 23.58 2.25
N ALA A 196 1.89 22.31 2.51
CA ALA A 196 2.83 21.51 1.70
C ALA A 196 2.15 21.08 0.39
N GLU A 197 2.95 20.70 -0.60
CA GLU A 197 2.44 20.15 -1.87
C GLU A 197 1.55 18.91 -1.65
N ALA A 198 1.90 18.05 -0.69
CA ALA A 198 1.12 16.86 -0.33
C ALA A 198 -0.24 17.19 0.31
N GLU A 199 -0.46 18.45 0.71
CA GLU A 199 -1.71 18.93 1.30
C GLU A 199 -2.61 19.64 0.29
N VAL A 200 -2.27 19.57 -1.00
CA VAL A 200 -3.01 20.18 -2.11
C VAL A 200 -3.66 19.08 -2.95
N GLU A 201 -4.95 19.23 -3.19
CA GLU A 201 -5.72 18.40 -4.12
C GLU A 201 -6.27 19.27 -5.26
N TYR A 202 -6.57 18.66 -6.40
CA TYR A 202 -7.05 19.38 -7.57
C TYR A 202 -8.49 19.02 -7.87
N TYR A 203 -9.32 20.03 -8.06
CA TYR A 203 -10.73 19.88 -8.44
C TYR A 203 -11.07 20.80 -9.58
N ASP A 204 -12.01 20.39 -10.40
CA ASP A 204 -12.55 21.24 -11.48
C ASP A 204 -13.27 22.46 -10.89
N LYS A 205 -12.86 23.63 -11.35
CA LYS A 205 -13.43 24.93 -10.99
C LYS A 205 -13.72 25.75 -12.23
N THR A 206 -14.84 26.43 -12.23
CA THR A 206 -15.15 27.45 -13.23
C THR A 206 -14.63 28.80 -12.75
N SER A 207 -13.73 29.41 -13.52
CA SER A 207 -13.14 30.73 -13.27
C SER A 207 -13.40 31.68 -14.44
N PRO A 208 -13.43 33.02 -14.21
CA PRO A 208 -13.39 33.94 -15.31
C PRO A 208 -12.03 33.92 -15.99
N SER A 209 -12.04 33.95 -17.30
CA SER A 209 -10.86 34.10 -18.16
C SER A 209 -10.97 35.44 -18.86
N ILE A 210 -9.94 36.28 -18.79
CA ILE A 210 -9.98 37.65 -19.32
C ILE A 210 -8.77 37.97 -20.19
N ASP A 211 -9.02 38.79 -21.27
CA ASP A 211 -7.98 39.41 -22.08
C ASP A 211 -7.90 40.89 -21.71
N VAL A 212 -6.72 41.36 -21.33
CA VAL A 212 -6.52 42.72 -20.80
C VAL A 212 -5.46 43.46 -21.58
N ALA A 213 -5.74 44.67 -21.99
CA ALA A 213 -4.83 45.56 -22.72
C ALA A 213 -4.05 46.47 -21.77
N PHE A 214 -2.74 46.35 -21.81
CA PHE A 214 -1.79 47.23 -21.10
C PHE A 214 -1.23 48.18 -22.07
N ARG A 215 -1.58 49.47 -21.94
CA ARG A 215 -1.22 50.53 -22.88
C ARG A 215 0.27 50.86 -22.82
N ALA A 216 0.91 50.99 -24.00
CA ALA A 216 2.32 51.39 -24.06
C ALA A 216 2.50 52.84 -23.55
N VAL A 217 3.47 53.00 -22.67
CA VAL A 217 3.87 54.34 -22.11
C VAL A 217 4.48 55.19 -23.20
N ASP A 218 5.44 54.65 -23.90
CA ASP A 218 6.09 55.28 -25.07
C ASP A 218 5.72 54.53 -26.35
N GLN A 219 4.72 55.05 -27.03
CA GLN A 219 4.18 54.41 -28.27
C GLN A 219 5.16 54.55 -29.42
N ASP A 220 5.94 55.63 -29.47
CA ASP A 220 6.94 55.82 -30.53
C ASP A 220 8.10 54.86 -30.39
N ALA A 221 8.52 54.56 -29.18
CA ALA A 221 9.48 53.49 -28.93
C ALA A 221 8.99 52.14 -29.44
N VAL A 222 7.70 51.79 -29.18
CA VAL A 222 7.09 50.55 -29.72
C VAL A 222 7.07 50.55 -31.24
N LYS A 223 6.59 51.64 -31.87
CA LYS A 223 6.58 51.81 -33.34
C LYS A 223 7.95 51.63 -33.96
N ALA A 224 8.99 52.19 -33.31
CA ALA A 224 10.37 52.04 -33.74
C ALA A 224 10.84 50.59 -33.73
N LYS A 225 10.47 49.82 -32.73
CA LYS A 225 10.80 48.37 -32.67
C LYS A 225 10.19 47.57 -33.82
N PHE A 226 8.97 47.90 -34.21
CA PHE A 226 8.31 47.25 -35.33
C PHE A 226 8.66 47.88 -36.69
N GLY A 227 9.41 48.98 -36.71
CA GLY A 227 9.76 49.69 -37.94
C GLY A 227 8.53 50.38 -38.63
N LEU A 228 7.52 50.75 -37.85
CA LEU A 228 6.20 51.18 -38.32
C LEU A 228 5.80 52.54 -37.72
N PRO A 229 6.43 53.67 -38.15
CA PRO A 229 6.18 55.02 -37.57
C PRO A 229 4.75 55.54 -37.79
N GLY A 230 4.02 55.02 -38.78
CA GLY A 230 2.70 55.52 -39.17
C GLY A 230 1.53 54.81 -38.50
N VAL A 231 1.73 53.96 -37.50
CA VAL A 231 0.63 53.27 -36.78
C VAL A 231 -0.23 54.31 -36.05
N SER A 232 -1.55 54.25 -36.25
CA SER A 232 -2.52 55.14 -35.63
C SER A 232 -3.25 54.49 -34.46
N GLY A 233 -3.68 55.33 -33.46
CA GLY A 233 -4.36 54.88 -32.29
C GLY A 233 -3.46 54.35 -31.17
N PRO A 234 -4.00 54.07 -29.99
CA PRO A 234 -3.25 53.54 -28.90
C PRO A 234 -2.73 52.13 -29.17
N ILE A 235 -1.49 51.84 -28.71
CA ILE A 235 -0.84 50.55 -28.81
C ILE A 235 -0.83 49.91 -27.42
N SER A 236 -1.28 48.67 -27.33
CA SER A 236 -1.31 47.92 -26.05
C SER A 236 -0.73 46.53 -26.20
N LEU A 237 -0.13 46.04 -25.17
CA LEU A 237 0.28 44.61 -25.04
C LEU A 237 -0.89 43.88 -24.33
N VAL A 238 -1.34 42.78 -24.91
CA VAL A 238 -2.50 42.04 -24.41
C VAL A 238 -2.05 40.84 -23.59
N ILE A 239 -2.48 40.78 -22.32
CA ILE A 239 -2.27 39.62 -21.46
C ILE A 239 -3.56 38.83 -21.30
N TRP A 240 -3.43 37.58 -20.92
CA TRP A 240 -4.52 36.70 -20.58
C TRP A 240 -4.35 36.12 -19.17
N THR A 241 -5.45 36.05 -18.39
CA THR A 241 -5.41 35.46 -17.05
C THR A 241 -6.75 34.84 -16.65
N THR A 242 -6.70 33.80 -15.85
CA THR A 242 -7.85 33.18 -15.17
C THR A 242 -7.98 33.62 -13.71
N THR A 243 -7.06 34.47 -13.24
CA THR A 243 -7.01 35.00 -11.87
C THR A 243 -6.99 36.54 -11.85
N PRO A 244 -8.08 37.21 -12.25
CA PRO A 244 -8.14 38.69 -12.28
C PRO A 244 -7.73 39.33 -10.95
N TRP A 245 -7.99 38.66 -9.83
CA TRP A 245 -7.64 39.14 -8.49
C TRP A 245 -6.13 39.34 -8.25
N THR A 246 -5.26 38.75 -9.10
CA THR A 246 -3.79 38.94 -8.96
C THR A 246 -3.28 40.23 -9.62
N LEU A 247 -4.10 40.90 -10.46
CA LEU A 247 -3.70 42.10 -11.18
C LEU A 247 -3.22 43.25 -10.27
N PRO A 248 -3.76 43.51 -9.08
CA PRO A 248 -3.23 44.54 -8.20
C PRO A 248 -1.77 44.32 -7.79
N ALA A 249 -1.31 43.07 -7.80
CA ALA A 249 0.08 42.69 -7.51
C ALA A 249 0.98 42.57 -8.74
N ASN A 250 0.47 42.85 -9.92
CA ASN A 250 1.27 42.83 -11.17
C ASN A 250 2.49 43.76 -11.08
N ARG A 251 3.67 43.28 -11.55
CA ARG A 251 4.90 44.05 -11.58
C ARG A 251 5.61 43.97 -12.93
N ALA A 252 5.17 43.10 -13.84
CA ALA A 252 5.74 42.96 -15.19
C ALA A 252 4.80 42.22 -16.12
N ILE A 253 5.14 42.15 -17.38
CA ILE A 253 4.55 41.29 -18.39
C ILE A 253 5.68 40.43 -18.99
N SER A 254 5.58 39.09 -18.84
CA SER A 254 6.59 38.16 -19.35
C SER A 254 6.31 37.78 -20.79
N LEU A 255 7.34 37.81 -21.63
CA LEU A 255 7.34 37.41 -23.03
C LEU A 255 8.39 36.31 -23.25
N ALA A 256 8.17 35.42 -24.20
CA ALA A 256 9.20 34.48 -24.63
C ALA A 256 10.20 35.17 -25.59
N PRO A 257 11.51 35.05 -25.37
CA PRO A 257 12.50 35.76 -26.16
C PRO A 257 12.47 35.38 -27.65
N ASP A 258 12.22 34.11 -27.96
CA ASP A 258 12.28 33.53 -29.29
C ASP A 258 10.97 33.51 -30.05
N PHE A 259 9.84 33.89 -29.41
CA PHE A 259 8.56 33.96 -30.10
C PHE A 259 8.46 35.22 -30.98
N ASP A 260 7.69 35.10 -32.08
CA ASP A 260 7.33 36.24 -32.91
C ASP A 260 6.08 36.90 -32.32
N TYR A 261 6.19 38.18 -31.99
CA TYR A 261 5.08 39.01 -31.53
C TYR A 261 4.58 39.91 -32.67
N ALA A 262 3.27 39.82 -32.92
CA ALA A 262 2.66 40.61 -33.98
C ALA A 262 2.04 41.90 -33.42
N LEU A 263 2.22 42.98 -34.12
CA LEU A 263 1.43 44.22 -33.97
C LEU A 263 0.23 44.13 -34.88
N VAL A 264 -0.97 44.04 -34.29
CA VAL A 264 -2.24 43.79 -34.99
C VAL A 264 -3.12 45.00 -34.86
N GLN A 265 -3.49 45.63 -36.00
CA GLN A 265 -4.48 46.67 -36.03
C GLN A 265 -5.87 46.05 -35.92
N ILE A 266 -6.65 46.55 -34.99
CA ILE A 266 -8.07 46.28 -34.83
C ILE A 266 -8.81 47.63 -34.79
N ASP A 267 -10.11 47.67 -34.66
CA ASP A 267 -10.92 48.89 -34.71
C ASP A 267 -10.43 49.97 -33.72
N GLY A 268 -9.80 51.04 -34.27
CA GLY A 268 -9.35 52.20 -33.52
C GLY A 268 -8.09 52.00 -32.64
N GLN A 269 -7.48 50.83 -32.55
CA GLN A 269 -6.30 50.57 -31.76
C GLN A 269 -5.39 49.49 -32.35
N ALA A 270 -4.15 49.40 -31.88
CA ALA A 270 -3.27 48.32 -32.22
C ALA A 270 -2.90 47.50 -30.99
N VAL A 271 -2.84 46.20 -31.14
CA VAL A 271 -2.51 45.27 -30.04
C VAL A 271 -1.29 44.39 -30.36
N ILE A 272 -0.49 44.11 -29.37
CA ILE A 272 0.68 43.22 -29.43
C ILE A 272 0.32 41.90 -28.76
N LEU A 273 0.54 40.79 -29.45
CA LEU A 273 0.41 39.42 -28.95
C LEU A 273 1.26 38.46 -29.78
N ALA A 274 1.43 37.23 -29.30
CA ALA A 274 2.19 36.22 -30.05
C ALA A 274 1.54 35.97 -31.41
N LYS A 275 2.33 35.94 -32.46
CA LYS A 275 1.88 35.82 -33.86
C LYS A 275 1.04 34.54 -34.06
N ASP A 276 1.45 33.43 -33.51
CA ASP A 276 0.80 32.13 -33.66
C ASP A 276 -0.58 32.08 -32.98
N LEU A 277 -0.86 33.01 -32.08
CA LEU A 277 -2.14 33.09 -31.33
C LEU A 277 -3.06 34.20 -31.89
N VAL A 278 -2.65 34.95 -32.90
CA VAL A 278 -3.45 36.07 -33.43
C VAL A 278 -4.86 35.65 -33.86
N GLU A 279 -4.96 34.60 -34.67
CA GLU A 279 -6.28 34.13 -35.16
C GLU A 279 -7.22 33.76 -34.03
N SER A 280 -6.76 32.94 -33.08
CA SER A 280 -7.57 32.47 -31.93
C SER A 280 -7.97 33.61 -31.02
N VAL A 281 -7.08 34.57 -30.76
CA VAL A 281 -7.34 35.73 -29.91
C VAL A 281 -8.31 36.69 -30.61
N MET A 282 -8.16 36.98 -31.91
CA MET A 282 -9.04 37.86 -32.67
C MET A 282 -10.46 37.28 -32.71
N GLN A 283 -10.57 35.98 -32.92
CA GLN A 283 -11.87 35.29 -32.83
C GLN A 283 -12.51 35.44 -31.45
N ARG A 284 -11.71 35.22 -30.40
CA ARG A 284 -12.18 35.26 -28.98
C ARG A 284 -12.66 36.67 -28.59
N ILE A 285 -11.92 37.70 -28.94
CA ILE A 285 -12.28 39.08 -28.61
C ILE A 285 -13.36 39.68 -29.59
N GLY A 286 -13.78 38.91 -30.59
CA GLY A 286 -14.80 39.34 -31.56
C GLY A 286 -14.33 40.36 -32.58
N ALA A 287 -13.03 40.44 -32.84
CA ALA A 287 -12.47 41.32 -33.90
C ALA A 287 -12.61 40.64 -35.27
N ALA A 288 -13.69 40.94 -35.99
CA ALA A 288 -13.98 40.35 -37.29
C ALA A 288 -13.00 40.82 -38.40
N GLU A 289 -12.54 42.05 -38.29
CA GLU A 289 -11.54 42.64 -39.22
C GLU A 289 -10.26 43.04 -38.45
N TYR A 290 -9.14 42.48 -38.86
CA TYR A 290 -7.83 42.84 -38.30
C TYR A 290 -6.74 42.75 -39.35
N THR A 291 -5.65 43.45 -39.12
CA THR A 291 -4.46 43.45 -40.01
C THR A 291 -3.22 43.33 -39.19
N ILE A 292 -2.39 42.32 -39.49
CA ILE A 292 -1.04 42.19 -38.92
C ILE A 292 -0.12 43.19 -39.62
N LEU A 293 0.32 44.19 -38.87
CA LEU A 293 1.15 45.30 -39.41
C LEU A 293 2.62 44.92 -39.50
N GLY A 294 3.12 44.16 -38.56
CA GLY A 294 4.48 43.70 -38.49
C GLY A 294 4.69 42.73 -37.36
N THR A 295 5.89 42.14 -37.34
CA THR A 295 6.29 41.18 -36.31
C THR A 295 7.72 41.42 -35.83
N VAL A 296 7.98 41.20 -34.55
CA VAL A 296 9.31 41.26 -33.92
C VAL A 296 9.51 40.11 -32.96
N LYS A 297 10.74 39.78 -32.64
CA LYS A 297 11.04 38.81 -31.58
C LYS A 297 10.71 39.39 -30.22
N GLY A 298 10.29 38.53 -29.26
CA GLY A 298 10.01 38.94 -27.88
C GLY A 298 11.22 39.64 -27.24
N ALA A 299 12.45 39.20 -27.55
CA ALA A 299 13.69 39.82 -27.07
C ALA A 299 13.80 41.33 -27.46
N GLU A 300 13.19 41.75 -28.56
CA GLU A 300 13.24 43.15 -28.96
C GLU A 300 12.30 44.05 -28.17
N LEU A 301 11.30 43.48 -27.53
CA LEU A 301 10.31 44.18 -26.70
C LEU A 301 10.75 44.30 -25.22
N GLU A 302 11.90 43.71 -24.86
CA GLU A 302 12.41 43.72 -23.48
C GLU A 302 12.57 45.16 -22.99
N LEU A 303 12.13 45.36 -21.72
CA LEU A 303 12.18 46.62 -20.98
C LEU A 303 11.29 47.76 -21.53
N LEU A 304 10.51 47.52 -22.59
CA LEU A 304 9.44 48.45 -22.93
C LEU A 304 8.44 48.52 -21.75
N ARG A 305 7.89 49.72 -21.52
CA ARG A 305 7.00 49.93 -20.38
C ARG A 305 5.55 50.09 -20.84
N PHE A 306 4.68 49.53 -19.98
CA PHE A 306 3.24 49.53 -20.20
C PHE A 306 2.55 50.03 -18.94
N THR A 307 1.50 50.85 -19.13
CA THR A 307 0.74 51.38 -17.98
C THR A 307 -0.21 50.32 -17.43
N HIS A 308 -0.16 50.07 -16.15
CA HIS A 308 -1.09 49.19 -15.47
C HIS A 308 -2.51 49.79 -15.58
N PRO A 309 -3.54 48.99 -15.98
CA PRO A 309 -4.86 49.52 -16.34
C PRO A 309 -5.56 50.37 -15.29
N PHE A 310 -5.34 50.09 -14.00
CA PHE A 310 -6.02 50.81 -12.92
C PHE A 310 -5.16 51.18 -11.69
N MET A 311 -3.93 50.62 -11.55
CA MET A 311 -3.12 50.81 -10.35
C MET A 311 -2.30 52.13 -10.38
N GLY A 312 -2.17 52.80 -11.54
CA GLY A 312 -1.49 54.08 -11.64
C GLY A 312 0.02 54.03 -11.66
N PHE A 313 0.63 52.90 -11.98
CA PHE A 313 2.06 52.71 -12.22
C PHE A 313 2.32 51.98 -13.51
N ASP A 314 3.55 52.04 -13.97
CA ASP A 314 4.03 51.41 -15.21
C ASP A 314 4.83 50.15 -14.92
N VAL A 315 4.68 49.13 -15.76
CA VAL A 315 5.34 47.83 -15.64
C VAL A 315 6.18 47.54 -16.88
N PRO A 316 7.36 46.88 -16.77
CA PRO A 316 8.18 46.49 -17.89
C PRO A 316 7.70 45.21 -18.56
N ALA A 317 7.96 45.05 -19.83
CA ALA A 317 8.02 43.75 -20.49
C ALA A 317 9.37 43.09 -20.13
N ILE A 318 9.32 41.82 -19.73
CA ILE A 318 10.48 41.02 -19.33
C ILE A 318 10.51 39.69 -20.10
N LEU A 319 11.65 39.02 -20.12
CA LEU A 319 11.80 37.73 -20.81
C LEU A 319 11.76 36.55 -19.88
N GLY A 320 10.90 35.59 -20.18
CA GLY A 320 10.73 34.37 -19.38
C GLY A 320 10.49 33.12 -20.22
N ASP A 321 11.17 32.03 -19.86
CA ASP A 321 11.10 30.76 -20.59
C ASP A 321 9.83 29.98 -20.26
N HIS A 322 9.04 30.41 -19.24
CA HIS A 322 7.77 29.82 -18.83
C HIS A 322 6.58 30.24 -19.71
N VAL A 323 6.76 31.16 -20.65
CA VAL A 323 5.71 31.60 -21.57
C VAL A 323 5.50 30.55 -22.64
N THR A 324 4.25 30.13 -22.85
CA THR A 324 3.87 29.10 -23.83
C THR A 324 2.87 29.63 -24.86
N LEU A 325 2.63 28.86 -25.92
CA LEU A 325 1.64 29.13 -26.96
C LEU A 325 0.39 28.23 -26.85
N ASP A 326 0.27 27.46 -25.77
CA ASP A 326 -0.83 26.51 -25.61
C ASP A 326 -2.18 27.18 -25.34
N ALA A 327 -2.14 28.39 -24.76
CA ALA A 327 -3.32 29.19 -24.46
C ALA A 327 -2.95 30.67 -24.28
N GLY A 328 -3.97 31.52 -24.20
CA GLY A 328 -3.83 32.95 -23.89
C GLY A 328 -3.39 33.80 -25.09
N THR A 329 -2.38 34.67 -24.90
CA THR A 329 -1.92 35.68 -25.82
C THR A 329 -0.42 35.58 -26.10
N GLY A 330 0.31 34.67 -25.43
CA GLY A 330 1.76 34.62 -25.44
C GLY A 330 2.45 35.76 -24.63
N ALA A 331 1.66 36.51 -23.86
CA ALA A 331 2.14 37.52 -22.92
C ALA A 331 1.52 37.19 -21.53
N VAL A 332 2.37 36.96 -20.55
CA VAL A 332 1.95 36.52 -19.21
C VAL A 332 2.04 37.65 -18.21
N HIS A 333 0.93 38.02 -17.62
CA HIS A 333 0.90 38.93 -16.49
C HIS A 333 1.71 38.32 -15.33
N THR A 334 2.64 39.09 -14.78
CA THR A 334 3.61 38.60 -13.78
C THR A 334 3.40 39.28 -12.46
N ALA A 335 2.99 38.48 -11.44
CA ALA A 335 2.82 38.92 -10.06
C ALA A 335 3.71 38.06 -9.13
N PRO A 336 4.94 38.51 -8.82
CA PRO A 336 5.93 37.71 -8.06
C PRO A 336 5.48 37.23 -6.69
N GLY A 337 4.48 37.84 -6.08
CA GLY A 337 3.90 37.43 -4.80
C GLY A 337 2.84 36.32 -4.90
N HIS A 338 2.37 36.00 -6.11
CA HIS A 338 1.23 35.10 -6.34
C HIS A 338 1.48 33.97 -7.35
N GLY A 339 2.73 33.74 -7.75
CA GLY A 339 3.09 32.62 -8.63
C GLY A 339 4.55 32.23 -8.46
N PRO A 340 4.89 30.92 -8.43
CA PRO A 340 6.28 30.44 -8.34
C PRO A 340 7.14 30.88 -9.52
N ASP A 341 6.65 30.72 -10.75
CA ASP A 341 7.37 31.13 -11.97
C ASP A 341 7.55 32.63 -12.01
N ASP A 342 6.51 33.38 -11.65
CA ASP A 342 6.54 34.84 -11.55
C ASP A 342 7.58 35.32 -10.51
N TYR A 343 7.71 34.60 -9.40
CA TYR A 343 8.71 34.89 -8.37
C TYR A 343 10.12 34.68 -8.92
N VAL A 344 10.39 33.53 -9.58
CA VAL A 344 11.70 33.21 -10.13
C VAL A 344 12.14 34.27 -11.13
N ILE A 345 11.27 34.58 -12.09
CA ILE A 345 11.60 35.61 -13.10
C ILE A 345 11.67 37.00 -12.49
N GLY A 346 10.84 37.28 -11.49
CA GLY A 346 10.86 38.53 -10.73
C GLY A 346 12.20 38.77 -10.02
N GLN A 347 12.80 37.74 -9.41
CA GLN A 347 14.11 37.80 -8.79
C GLN A 347 15.20 38.14 -9.83
N LYS A 348 15.15 37.56 -11.03
CA LYS A 348 16.11 37.82 -12.12
C LYS A 348 16.09 39.29 -12.53
N TYR A 349 14.94 39.93 -12.56
CA TYR A 349 14.78 41.34 -12.93
C TYR A 349 14.72 42.32 -11.73
N GLY A 350 14.92 41.84 -10.50
CA GLY A 350 14.85 42.65 -9.28
C GLY A 350 13.48 43.27 -9.02
N LEU A 351 12.40 42.60 -9.38
CA LEU A 351 11.05 43.09 -9.18
C LEU A 351 10.63 42.93 -7.70
N GLU A 352 9.78 43.82 -7.28
CA GLU A 352 9.14 43.72 -5.94
C GLU A 352 8.27 42.48 -5.84
N THR A 353 8.42 41.70 -4.76
CA THR A 353 7.53 40.61 -4.42
C THR A 353 6.32 41.14 -3.65
N ALA A 354 5.45 41.86 -4.34
CA ALA A 354 4.28 42.45 -3.74
C ALA A 354 3.24 41.42 -3.29
N ASN A 355 2.77 41.55 -2.05
CA ASN A 355 1.70 40.72 -1.52
C ASN A 355 0.65 41.60 -0.84
N PRO A 356 -0.36 42.07 -1.59
CA PRO A 356 -1.44 42.90 -1.05
C PRO A 356 -2.54 42.09 -0.36
N VAL A 357 -2.37 40.79 -0.18
CA VAL A 357 -3.42 39.89 0.36
C VAL A 357 -3.06 39.41 1.76
N GLY A 358 -3.98 39.58 2.70
CA GLY A 358 -3.87 39.13 4.07
C GLY A 358 -3.99 37.61 4.27
N PRO A 359 -3.76 37.13 5.50
CA PRO A 359 -3.84 35.70 5.82
C PRO A 359 -5.22 35.07 5.56
N ASP A 360 -6.28 35.85 5.68
CA ASP A 360 -7.69 35.46 5.45
C ASP A 360 -8.14 35.58 4.00
N GLY A 361 -7.22 35.90 3.10
CA GLY A 361 -7.50 36.10 1.69
C GLY A 361 -8.14 37.44 1.34
N ALA A 362 -8.27 38.38 2.30
CA ALA A 362 -8.76 39.72 2.05
C ALA A 362 -7.62 40.69 1.65
N TYR A 363 -7.89 41.61 0.73
CA TYR A 363 -6.92 42.65 0.43
C TYR A 363 -6.62 43.54 1.62
N LEU A 364 -5.35 43.85 1.79
CA LEU A 364 -4.89 44.76 2.84
C LEU A 364 -5.34 46.19 2.56
N PRO A 365 -5.58 46.98 3.61
CA PRO A 365 -5.89 48.41 3.44
C PRO A 365 -4.80 49.15 2.66
N GLY A 366 -5.21 50.02 1.74
CA GLY A 366 -4.33 50.79 0.88
C GLY A 366 -3.94 50.07 -0.41
N THR A 367 -4.49 48.90 -0.71
CA THR A 367 -4.29 48.19 -2.00
C THR A 367 -5.01 48.91 -3.13
N TYR A 368 -6.32 49.06 -3.02
CA TYR A 368 -7.14 49.82 -3.95
C TYR A 368 -8.51 50.11 -3.31
N PRO A 369 -9.09 51.34 -3.42
CA PRO A 369 -10.27 51.75 -2.61
C PRO A 369 -11.45 50.78 -2.66
N THR A 370 -11.74 50.16 -3.81
CA THR A 370 -12.88 49.23 -3.98
C THR A 370 -12.52 47.78 -3.69
N LEU A 371 -11.23 47.47 -3.43
CA LEU A 371 -10.73 46.14 -3.14
C LEU A 371 -10.36 45.96 -1.66
N ASP A 372 -10.01 47.01 -0.95
CA ASP A 372 -9.61 46.97 0.46
C ASP A 372 -10.61 46.18 1.30
N GLY A 373 -10.16 45.14 2.00
CA GLY A 373 -10.97 44.25 2.83
C GLY A 373 -11.83 43.22 2.05
N VAL A 374 -11.78 43.20 0.72
CA VAL A 374 -12.52 42.25 -0.11
C VAL A 374 -11.74 40.95 -0.22
N ASN A 375 -12.40 39.81 -0.03
CA ASN A 375 -11.79 38.49 -0.26
C ASN A 375 -11.51 38.28 -1.76
N VAL A 376 -10.32 37.76 -2.08
CA VAL A 376 -9.82 37.61 -3.46
C VAL A 376 -10.75 36.79 -4.37
N PHE A 377 -11.46 35.81 -3.84
CA PHE A 377 -12.41 35.01 -4.64
C PHE A 377 -13.67 35.79 -5.04
N LYS A 378 -13.99 36.86 -4.31
CA LYS A 378 -15.06 37.79 -4.63
C LYS A 378 -14.58 39.00 -5.44
N ALA A 379 -13.27 39.21 -5.47
CA ALA A 379 -12.67 40.36 -6.12
C ALA A 379 -12.63 40.28 -7.65
N ASN A 380 -12.74 39.08 -8.23
CA ASN A 380 -12.70 38.89 -9.68
C ASN A 380 -13.70 39.77 -10.42
N ASP A 381 -14.95 39.80 -9.95
CA ASP A 381 -16.01 40.60 -10.59
C ASP A 381 -15.73 42.11 -10.46
N ILE A 382 -15.21 42.55 -9.33
CA ILE A 382 -14.85 43.95 -9.08
C ILE A 382 -13.70 44.37 -10.02
N VAL A 383 -12.67 43.55 -10.14
CA VAL A 383 -11.52 43.79 -11.04
C VAL A 383 -11.99 43.85 -12.51
N ILE A 384 -12.88 42.94 -12.93
CA ILE A 384 -13.46 42.92 -14.27
C ILE A 384 -14.21 44.23 -14.55
N GLU A 385 -15.03 44.73 -13.62
CA GLU A 385 -15.72 45.98 -13.78
C GLU A 385 -14.76 47.20 -13.83
N LEU A 386 -13.72 47.22 -12.99
CA LEU A 386 -12.67 48.24 -13.05
C LEU A 386 -11.98 48.24 -14.42
N LEU A 387 -11.66 47.10 -14.98
CA LEU A 387 -11.08 46.98 -16.33
C LEU A 387 -12.00 47.48 -17.44
N LYS A 388 -13.31 47.23 -17.31
CA LYS A 388 -14.31 47.76 -18.24
C LYS A 388 -14.39 49.28 -18.17
N GLU A 389 -14.48 49.84 -16.95
CA GLU A 389 -14.53 51.29 -16.73
C GLU A 389 -13.29 52.01 -17.30
N LYS A 390 -12.13 51.37 -17.23
CA LYS A 390 -10.87 51.87 -17.78
C LYS A 390 -10.66 51.58 -19.25
N GLY A 391 -11.59 50.86 -19.92
CA GLY A 391 -11.49 50.49 -21.32
C GLY A 391 -10.35 49.52 -21.63
N ALA A 392 -9.90 48.78 -20.65
CA ALA A 392 -8.77 47.85 -20.76
C ALA A 392 -9.20 46.38 -20.95
N LEU A 393 -10.46 46.06 -20.71
CA LEU A 393 -10.97 44.70 -20.86
C LEU A 393 -11.36 44.48 -22.34
N LEU A 394 -10.71 43.51 -22.97
CA LEU A 394 -11.02 43.15 -24.37
C LEU A 394 -12.02 42.01 -24.45
N HIS A 395 -11.91 41.03 -23.56
CA HIS A 395 -12.81 39.87 -23.53
C HIS A 395 -12.94 39.29 -22.13
N VAL A 396 -14.10 38.68 -21.86
CA VAL A 396 -14.33 37.87 -20.65
C VAL A 396 -15.22 36.68 -20.97
N GLU A 397 -14.80 35.52 -20.54
CA GLU A 397 -15.56 34.28 -20.62
C GLU A 397 -15.42 33.44 -19.39
N LYS A 398 -16.22 32.38 -19.22
CA LYS A 398 -16.07 31.40 -18.15
C LYS A 398 -15.33 30.17 -18.67
N MET A 399 -14.33 29.75 -17.94
CA MET A 399 -13.50 28.59 -18.27
C MET A 399 -13.49 27.59 -17.12
N GLN A 400 -13.68 26.31 -17.44
CA GLN A 400 -13.51 25.22 -16.49
C GLN A 400 -12.09 24.70 -16.57
N HIS A 401 -11.44 24.62 -15.43
CA HIS A 401 -10.06 24.12 -15.35
C HIS A 401 -9.79 23.47 -13.98
N SER A 402 -8.74 22.64 -13.92
CA SER A 402 -8.26 22.05 -12.68
C SER A 402 -7.66 23.13 -11.77
N TYR A 403 -8.13 23.21 -10.51
CA TYR A 403 -7.73 24.25 -9.57
C TYR A 403 -7.23 23.63 -8.24
N PRO A 404 -6.12 24.13 -7.66
CA PRO A 404 -5.62 23.66 -6.39
C PRO A 404 -6.54 24.04 -5.23
N CYS A 405 -6.83 23.04 -4.39
CA CYS A 405 -7.70 23.16 -3.23
C CYS A 405 -7.02 22.59 -2.00
N CYS A 406 -7.40 23.11 -0.83
CA CYS A 406 -6.97 22.57 0.44
C CYS A 406 -7.51 21.15 0.64
N TRP A 407 -6.63 20.21 0.92
CA TRP A 407 -6.97 18.80 1.12
C TRP A 407 -8.05 18.54 2.20
N ARG A 408 -8.18 19.45 3.16
CA ARG A 408 -9.13 19.33 4.28
C ARG A 408 -10.41 20.13 4.09
N HIS A 409 -10.29 21.41 3.76
CA HIS A 409 -11.45 22.27 3.54
C HIS A 409 -12.13 22.03 2.19
N LYS A 410 -11.39 21.42 1.23
CA LYS A 410 -11.84 21.25 -0.17
C LYS A 410 -12.17 22.57 -0.88
N THR A 411 -11.67 23.66 -0.33
CA THR A 411 -11.85 25.02 -0.86
C THR A 411 -10.62 25.44 -1.65
N PRO A 412 -10.78 26.32 -2.64
CA PRO A 412 -9.68 26.86 -3.42
C PRO A 412 -8.62 27.52 -2.56
N ILE A 413 -7.35 27.31 -2.90
CA ILE A 413 -6.21 27.97 -2.28
C ILE A 413 -5.62 29.04 -3.19
N ILE A 414 -4.70 29.83 -2.66
CA ILE A 414 -3.94 30.83 -3.41
C ILE A 414 -2.45 30.59 -3.26
N PHE A 415 -1.65 31.18 -4.13
CA PHE A 415 -0.23 31.43 -3.85
C PHE A 415 -0.11 32.76 -3.12
N ARG A 416 0.66 32.78 -2.03
CA ARG A 416 0.85 33.95 -1.21
C ARG A 416 2.31 34.05 -0.76
N ALA A 417 3.02 35.13 -1.13
CA ALA A 417 4.36 35.37 -0.60
C ALA A 417 4.28 35.85 0.83
N THR A 418 4.85 35.10 1.74
CA THR A 418 4.90 35.42 3.16
C THR A 418 6.22 34.91 3.74
N PRO A 419 6.80 35.57 4.79
CA PRO A 419 7.98 35.03 5.44
C PRO A 419 7.72 33.64 6.00
N GLN A 420 8.47 32.65 5.52
CA GLN A 420 8.36 31.25 5.92
C GLN A 420 9.77 30.64 6.09
N TRP A 421 9.81 29.46 6.71
CA TRP A 421 11.02 28.67 6.86
C TRP A 421 11.04 27.50 5.91
N PHE A 422 12.17 27.33 5.21
CA PHE A 422 12.33 26.34 4.16
C PHE A 422 13.52 25.43 4.41
N VAL A 423 13.37 24.16 4.09
CA VAL A 423 14.48 23.25 3.85
C VAL A 423 14.87 23.41 2.38
N SER A 424 16.11 23.88 2.13
CA SER A 424 16.59 24.07 0.77
C SER A 424 16.90 22.75 0.10
N MET A 425 16.45 22.59 -1.15
CA MET A 425 16.76 21.42 -1.94
C MET A 425 18.17 21.50 -2.55
N ASP A 426 18.68 22.69 -2.82
CA ASP A 426 19.88 22.85 -3.65
C ASP A 426 21.09 23.43 -2.90
N LYS A 427 20.90 24.25 -1.88
CA LYS A 427 21.95 25.01 -1.19
C LYS A 427 23.10 24.13 -0.67
N GLU A 428 22.77 22.98 -0.06
CA GLU A 428 23.74 22.01 0.49
C GLU A 428 23.67 20.66 -0.23
N GLY A 429 23.19 20.65 -1.48
CA GLY A 429 23.16 19.46 -2.34
C GLY A 429 22.15 18.39 -1.95
N LEU A 430 21.10 18.72 -1.19
CA LEU A 430 20.09 17.78 -0.73
C LEU A 430 19.44 17.02 -1.88
N ARG A 431 19.07 17.70 -2.97
CA ARG A 431 18.47 17.10 -4.16
C ARG A 431 19.36 16.04 -4.78
N GLN A 432 20.63 16.37 -5.07
CA GLN A 432 21.57 15.46 -5.71
C GLN A 432 21.86 14.25 -4.83
N GLN A 433 22.06 14.46 -3.53
CA GLN A 433 22.30 13.36 -2.60
C GLN A 433 21.07 12.45 -2.48
N SER A 434 19.85 13.02 -2.45
CA SER A 434 18.60 12.25 -2.40
C SER A 434 18.40 11.41 -3.65
N LEU A 435 18.65 11.96 -4.84
CA LEU A 435 18.61 11.22 -6.12
C LEU A 435 19.63 10.08 -6.16
N LYS A 436 20.81 10.28 -5.56
CA LYS A 436 21.82 9.22 -5.42
C LYS A 436 21.34 8.11 -4.50
N GLU A 437 20.79 8.45 -3.34
CA GLU A 437 20.32 7.50 -2.34
C GLU A 437 19.14 6.65 -2.85
N ILE A 438 18.21 7.25 -3.61
CA ILE A 438 17.07 6.54 -4.23
C ILE A 438 17.53 5.32 -5.05
N LYS A 439 18.66 5.45 -5.76
CA LYS A 439 19.22 4.36 -6.59
C LYS A 439 19.75 3.18 -5.76
N GLY A 440 20.09 3.41 -4.51
CA GLY A 440 20.52 2.38 -3.57
C GLY A 440 19.39 1.66 -2.84
N VAL A 441 18.15 2.09 -3.02
CA VAL A 441 16.95 1.51 -2.39
C VAL A 441 16.29 0.52 -3.35
N GLN A 442 15.84 -0.60 -2.82
CA GLN A 442 15.03 -1.57 -3.58
C GLN A 442 13.57 -1.11 -3.58
N TRP A 443 13.06 -0.77 -4.74
CA TRP A 443 11.66 -0.37 -4.94
C TRP A 443 10.81 -1.54 -5.41
N ILE A 444 9.69 -1.78 -4.75
CA ILE A 444 8.78 -2.88 -5.01
C ILE A 444 7.34 -2.32 -5.09
N PRO A 445 6.71 -2.27 -6.27
CA PRO A 445 7.28 -2.52 -7.60
C PRO A 445 8.37 -1.51 -8.01
N ASP A 446 9.15 -1.89 -9.02
CA ASP A 446 10.31 -1.11 -9.51
C ASP A 446 9.95 0.28 -10.07
N TRP A 447 8.74 0.46 -10.61
CA TRP A 447 8.26 1.78 -11.08
C TRP A 447 8.27 2.86 -9.98
N GLY A 448 8.25 2.47 -8.71
CA GLY A 448 8.36 3.38 -7.57
C GLY A 448 9.62 4.23 -7.60
N GLN A 449 10.73 3.71 -8.10
CA GLN A 449 11.98 4.45 -8.26
C GLN A 449 11.82 5.64 -9.22
N ALA A 450 11.36 5.40 -10.43
CA ALA A 450 11.19 6.46 -11.44
C ALA A 450 10.22 7.54 -10.94
N ARG A 451 9.18 7.13 -10.24
CA ARG A 451 8.17 8.05 -9.68
C ARG A 451 8.77 8.99 -8.64
N ILE A 452 9.51 8.48 -7.66
CA ILE A 452 10.10 9.33 -6.62
C ILE A 452 11.28 10.15 -7.17
N GLU A 453 12.08 9.62 -8.10
CA GLU A 453 13.14 10.36 -8.78
C GLU A 453 12.58 11.60 -9.48
N SER A 454 11.50 11.45 -10.25
CA SER A 454 10.83 12.58 -10.92
C SER A 454 10.33 13.62 -9.92
N MET A 455 9.73 13.18 -8.84
CA MET A 455 9.23 14.07 -7.78
C MET A 455 10.34 14.83 -7.08
N VAL A 456 11.46 14.18 -6.76
CA VAL A 456 12.61 14.83 -6.11
C VAL A 456 13.32 15.80 -7.07
N ALA A 457 13.48 15.40 -8.34
CA ALA A 457 14.15 16.22 -9.35
C ALA A 457 13.47 17.59 -9.53
N ASN A 458 12.15 17.62 -9.44
CA ASN A 458 11.33 18.82 -9.66
C ASN A 458 10.82 19.48 -8.37
N ARG A 459 11.20 18.95 -7.19
CA ARG A 459 10.70 19.45 -5.92
C ARG A 459 11.19 20.87 -5.62
N PRO A 460 10.30 21.84 -5.32
CA PRO A 460 10.71 23.12 -4.77
C PRO A 460 11.27 22.97 -3.35
N ASP A 461 11.88 24.03 -2.81
CA ASP A 461 12.25 24.09 -1.41
C ASP A 461 11.04 23.78 -0.52
N TRP A 462 11.25 22.98 0.49
CA TRP A 462 10.18 22.54 1.36
C TRP A 462 9.85 23.57 2.45
N CYS A 463 8.68 24.20 2.36
CA CYS A 463 8.16 25.07 3.41
C CYS A 463 7.74 24.22 4.61
N ILE A 464 8.51 24.31 5.71
CA ILE A 464 8.26 23.51 6.93
C ILE A 464 7.52 24.27 8.03
N SER A 465 7.36 25.58 7.92
CA SER A 465 6.65 26.39 8.91
C SER A 465 5.14 26.40 8.67
N ARG A 466 4.37 26.30 9.74
CA ARG A 466 2.90 26.34 9.75
C ARG A 466 2.41 27.27 10.85
N GLN A 467 1.33 27.99 10.56
CA GLN A 467 0.65 28.88 11.48
C GLN A 467 -0.45 28.12 12.21
N ARG A 468 -0.03 27.21 13.13
CA ARG A 468 -0.91 26.29 13.86
C ARG A 468 -0.78 26.44 15.37
N THR A 469 -1.86 26.08 16.07
CA THR A 469 -1.86 26.00 17.54
C THR A 469 -1.40 24.64 18.04
N TRP A 470 -1.79 23.56 17.33
CA TRP A 470 -1.45 22.17 17.65
C TRP A 470 -0.42 21.60 16.69
N GLY A 471 0.83 21.58 17.10
CA GLY A 471 1.99 21.09 16.36
C GLY A 471 3.28 21.29 17.13
N VAL A 472 4.35 20.62 16.72
CA VAL A 472 5.67 20.79 17.32
C VAL A 472 6.21 22.17 16.96
N PRO A 473 6.57 23.02 17.94
CA PRO A 473 7.08 24.35 17.67
C PRO A 473 8.47 24.28 17.03
N MET A 474 8.78 25.26 16.18
CA MET A 474 10.10 25.35 15.57
C MET A 474 11.21 25.64 16.59
N SER A 475 10.88 26.17 17.75
CA SER A 475 11.79 26.44 18.89
C SER A 475 12.99 27.32 18.53
N LEU A 476 12.76 28.30 17.67
CA LEU A 476 13.74 29.23 17.18
C LEU A 476 13.56 30.62 17.78
N PHE A 477 14.68 31.34 17.96
CA PHE A 477 14.70 32.76 18.33
C PHE A 477 15.27 33.60 17.19
N VAL A 478 14.58 34.65 16.82
CA VAL A 478 15.00 35.61 15.80
C VAL A 478 15.16 37.03 16.40
N HIS A 479 16.11 37.74 15.86
CA HIS A 479 16.32 39.15 16.25
C HIS A 479 15.11 39.99 15.80
N LYS A 480 14.57 40.83 16.67
CA LYS A 480 13.33 41.57 16.42
C LYS A 480 13.40 42.51 15.22
N GLU A 481 14.58 43.15 14.98
CA GLU A 481 14.75 44.11 13.89
C GLU A 481 15.19 43.40 12.57
N THR A 482 16.24 42.57 12.64
CA THR A 482 16.84 41.95 11.45
C THR A 482 16.14 40.67 11.01
N GLN A 483 15.36 40.06 11.92
CA GLN A 483 14.71 38.79 11.71
C GLN A 483 15.68 37.62 11.42
N GLU A 484 16.96 37.81 11.73
CA GLU A 484 17.99 36.77 11.63
C GLU A 484 17.97 35.87 12.88
N LEU A 485 18.34 34.61 12.68
CA LEU A 485 18.53 33.63 13.74
C LEU A 485 19.69 34.06 14.66
N LEU A 486 19.64 33.60 15.91
CA LEU A 486 20.81 33.52 16.79
C LEU A 486 21.98 32.85 16.01
N PRO A 487 23.24 33.19 16.35
CA PRO A 487 24.39 32.42 15.86
C PRO A 487 24.15 30.91 16.04
N ILE A 488 24.58 30.10 15.07
CA ILE A 488 24.20 28.69 14.96
C ILE A 488 24.46 27.89 16.24
N GLU A 489 25.61 28.10 16.86
CA GLU A 489 25.99 27.42 18.12
C GLU A 489 24.98 27.73 19.26
N ARG A 490 24.57 28.97 19.35
CA ARG A 490 23.55 29.41 20.35
C ARG A 490 22.16 28.90 20.00
N THR A 491 21.81 28.87 18.71
CA THR A 491 20.55 28.30 18.24
C THR A 491 20.46 26.83 18.64
N LEU A 492 21.49 26.04 18.37
CA LEU A 492 21.52 24.62 18.71
C LEU A 492 21.47 24.39 20.23
N ALA A 493 22.19 25.16 21.00
CA ALA A 493 22.16 25.09 22.47
C ALA A 493 20.77 25.46 23.04
N ALA A 494 20.13 26.48 22.50
CA ALA A 494 18.79 26.90 22.91
C ALA A 494 17.75 25.83 22.55
N MET A 495 17.85 25.24 21.35
CA MET A 495 16.93 24.15 20.91
C MET A 495 17.09 22.91 21.79
N GLU A 496 18.30 22.52 22.16
CA GLU A 496 18.53 21.39 23.07
C GLU A 496 17.95 21.64 24.45
N GLU A 497 18.08 22.85 24.99
CA GLU A 497 17.47 23.21 26.29
C GLU A 497 15.94 23.16 26.19
N VAL A 498 15.34 23.64 25.10
CA VAL A 498 13.90 23.52 24.86
C VAL A 498 13.50 22.04 24.74
N ALA A 499 14.25 21.23 24.00
CA ALA A 499 13.96 19.81 23.86
C ALA A 499 13.95 19.08 25.21
N LYS A 500 14.89 19.36 26.10
CA LYS A 500 14.89 18.80 27.49
C LYS A 500 13.64 19.17 28.27
N ARG A 501 13.16 20.39 28.14
CA ARG A 501 11.92 20.83 28.80
C ARG A 501 10.69 20.15 28.18
N VAL A 502 10.68 19.99 26.86
CA VAL A 502 9.61 19.27 26.14
C VAL A 502 9.55 17.79 26.55
N GLU A 503 10.67 17.14 26.86
CA GLU A 503 10.67 15.78 27.39
C GLU A 503 9.88 15.63 28.70
N VAL A 504 9.74 16.71 29.46
CA VAL A 504 9.05 16.71 30.76
C VAL A 504 7.60 17.18 30.63
N ASP A 505 7.37 18.28 29.91
CA ASP A 505 6.08 18.99 29.88
C ASP A 505 5.42 19.02 28.48
N GLY A 506 6.01 18.33 27.50
CA GLY A 506 5.54 18.37 26.12
C GLY A 506 5.74 19.73 25.45
N ILE A 507 5.15 19.91 24.26
CA ILE A 507 5.31 21.14 23.47
C ILE A 507 4.86 22.41 24.20
N GLN A 508 4.02 22.30 25.25
CA GLN A 508 3.58 23.43 26.03
C GLN A 508 4.78 24.17 26.70
N ALA A 509 5.85 23.44 27.02
CA ALA A 509 7.08 23.98 27.57
C ALA A 509 7.68 25.13 26.74
N TRP A 510 7.58 25.07 25.41
CA TRP A 510 8.01 26.17 24.53
C TRP A 510 7.16 27.43 24.71
N TRP A 511 5.84 27.26 24.77
CA TRP A 511 4.91 28.37 24.84
C TRP A 511 4.99 29.07 26.18
N ASP A 512 5.23 28.36 27.27
CA ASP A 512 5.36 28.88 28.62
C ASP A 512 6.76 29.46 28.93
N LEU A 513 7.75 29.18 28.08
CA LEU A 513 9.13 29.59 28.25
C LEU A 513 9.29 31.10 28.20
N ASP A 514 9.88 31.71 29.25
CA ASP A 514 10.39 33.08 29.20
C ASP A 514 11.76 33.07 28.46
N PRO A 515 11.90 33.82 27.35
CA PRO A 515 13.18 33.92 26.63
C PRO A 515 14.39 34.26 27.51
N LYS A 516 14.20 34.99 28.62
CA LYS A 516 15.26 35.35 29.57
C LYS A 516 15.93 34.16 30.23
N GLU A 517 15.20 33.05 30.39
CA GLU A 517 15.74 31.81 30.97
C GLU A 517 16.82 31.15 30.11
N ILE A 518 16.77 31.38 28.80
CA ILE A 518 17.73 30.81 27.84
C ILE A 518 18.71 31.88 27.31
N LEU A 519 18.22 33.07 27.00
CA LEU A 519 18.99 34.11 26.32
C LEU A 519 19.63 35.12 27.31
N GLY A 520 19.21 35.10 28.56
CA GLY A 520 19.72 36.04 29.56
C GLY A 520 19.46 37.51 29.21
N GLU A 521 20.50 38.32 29.22
CA GLU A 521 20.42 39.78 28.92
C GLU A 521 20.07 40.10 27.48
N ASP A 522 20.30 39.17 26.54
CA ASP A 522 19.98 39.35 25.11
C ASP A 522 18.49 39.17 24.81
N ALA A 523 17.70 38.65 25.75
CA ALA A 523 16.31 38.26 25.51
C ALA A 523 15.45 39.42 24.98
N ASP A 524 15.74 40.64 25.36
CA ASP A 524 14.97 41.82 24.91
C ASP A 524 15.18 42.15 23.43
N GLN A 525 16.24 41.62 22.79
CA GLN A 525 16.56 41.80 21.36
C GLN A 525 15.95 40.73 20.48
N TYR A 526 15.50 39.60 21.06
CA TYR A 526 15.01 38.45 20.34
C TYR A 526 13.55 38.14 20.64
N GLU A 527 12.90 37.48 19.71
CA GLU A 527 11.53 36.96 19.86
C GLU A 527 11.46 35.49 19.50
N LYS A 528 10.51 34.80 20.11
CA LYS A 528 10.20 33.40 19.77
C LYS A 528 9.49 33.34 18.43
N VAL A 529 9.92 32.43 17.55
CA VAL A 529 9.19 32.12 16.33
C VAL A 529 7.87 31.44 16.71
N PRO A 530 6.70 31.97 16.27
CA PRO A 530 5.40 31.45 16.66
C PRO A 530 4.94 30.23 15.84
N ASP A 531 5.70 29.87 14.81
CA ASP A 531 5.32 28.82 13.87
C ASP A 531 5.56 27.43 14.47
N THR A 532 4.75 26.47 14.00
CA THR A 532 4.92 25.05 14.23
C THR A 532 5.46 24.37 12.99
N LEU A 533 5.98 23.16 13.15
CA LEU A 533 6.45 22.35 12.03
C LEU A 533 5.27 21.78 11.22
N ASP A 534 5.51 21.57 9.93
CA ASP A 534 4.69 20.76 9.06
C ASP A 534 4.54 19.34 9.67
N VAL A 535 3.33 18.80 9.69
CA VAL A 535 3.05 17.45 10.21
C VAL A 535 3.85 16.36 9.46
N TRP A 536 4.17 16.57 8.19
CA TRP A 536 5.04 15.69 7.45
C TRP A 536 6.50 15.70 7.93
N PHE A 537 6.90 16.72 8.67
CA PHE A 537 8.18 16.76 9.37
C PHE A 537 8.16 15.83 10.56
N ASP A 538 7.07 15.79 11.31
CA ASP A 538 6.91 14.91 12.47
C ASP A 538 7.04 13.44 12.05
N SER A 539 6.19 12.98 11.12
CA SER A 539 6.22 11.61 10.63
C SER A 539 7.48 11.29 9.82
N GLY A 540 7.98 12.26 9.05
CA GLY A 540 9.22 12.10 8.27
C GLY A 540 10.49 11.97 9.13
N SER A 541 10.49 12.47 10.35
CA SER A 541 11.62 12.37 11.28
C SER A 541 11.67 11.05 12.07
N THR A 542 10.71 10.15 11.90
CA THR A 542 10.58 8.93 12.73
C THR A 542 11.74 7.95 12.58
N SER A 543 12.49 8.00 11.49
CA SER A 543 13.75 7.26 11.38
C SER A 543 14.77 7.66 12.46
N TYR A 544 14.73 8.91 12.93
CA TYR A 544 15.54 9.43 14.01
C TYR A 544 14.80 9.40 15.34
N SER A 545 13.61 9.98 15.40
CA SER A 545 12.87 10.16 16.66
C SER A 545 12.33 8.84 17.24
N VAL A 546 12.23 7.80 16.42
CA VAL A 546 11.73 6.47 16.80
C VAL A 546 12.77 5.38 16.57
N VAL A 547 13.21 5.16 15.32
CA VAL A 547 14.08 4.01 14.99
C VAL A 547 15.45 4.12 15.67
N ASP A 548 16.11 5.28 15.58
CA ASP A 548 17.40 5.47 16.27
C ASP A 548 17.26 5.56 17.79
N ALA A 549 16.10 5.97 18.29
CA ALA A 549 15.89 6.26 19.71
C ALA A 549 15.43 5.06 20.53
N ARG A 550 14.88 4.02 19.91
CA ARG A 550 14.32 2.87 20.63
C ARG A 550 15.28 1.71 20.70
N PRO A 551 15.47 1.10 21.90
CA PRO A 551 16.43 0.02 22.09
C PRO A 551 16.09 -1.27 21.32
N GLU A 552 14.80 -1.49 20.99
CA GLU A 552 14.35 -2.64 20.22
C GLU A 552 14.93 -2.69 18.82
N PHE A 553 15.28 -1.56 18.25
CA PHE A 553 15.88 -1.45 16.93
C PHE A 553 17.42 -1.50 16.96
N ALA A 554 18.01 -1.44 18.15
CA ALA A 554 19.46 -1.64 18.40
C ALA A 554 20.38 -0.84 17.45
N GLY A 555 19.99 0.35 17.01
CA GLY A 555 20.74 1.19 16.07
C GLY A 555 20.72 0.73 14.62
N HIS A 556 19.88 -0.23 14.25
CA HIS A 556 19.68 -0.64 12.87
C HIS A 556 18.77 0.34 12.13
N SER A 557 19.08 0.64 10.86
CA SER A 557 18.17 1.33 9.96
C SER A 557 16.99 0.41 9.60
N ALA A 558 15.85 1.01 9.22
CA ALA A 558 14.73 0.22 8.73
C ALA A 558 15.10 -0.56 7.46
N ASP A 559 14.75 -1.85 7.44
CA ASP A 559 14.90 -2.69 6.27
C ASP A 559 13.81 -2.41 5.25
N MET A 560 12.59 -2.07 5.72
CA MET A 560 11.44 -1.82 4.85
C MET A 560 10.53 -0.70 5.37
N TYR A 561 10.08 0.15 4.42
CA TYR A 561 8.89 0.98 4.52
C TYR A 561 7.81 0.40 3.59
N LEU A 562 6.57 0.32 4.06
CA LEU A 562 5.45 -0.21 3.30
C LEU A 562 4.24 0.70 3.46
N GLU A 563 3.82 1.37 2.37
CA GLU A 563 2.62 2.21 2.37
C GLU A 563 1.95 2.21 0.98
N GLY A 564 0.85 2.97 0.87
CA GLY A 564 0.15 3.18 -0.39
C GLY A 564 0.93 4.02 -1.41
N SER A 565 0.51 3.96 -2.65
CA SER A 565 1.17 4.64 -3.79
C SER A 565 1.15 6.17 -3.70
N ASP A 566 0.26 6.76 -2.91
CA ASP A 566 0.21 8.19 -2.61
C ASP A 566 1.41 8.66 -1.75
N GLN A 567 2.06 7.75 -1.04
CA GLN A 567 3.13 8.08 -0.11
C GLN A 567 4.48 8.38 -0.79
N HIS A 568 4.61 8.21 -2.09
CA HIS A 568 5.76 8.74 -2.84
C HIS A 568 5.85 10.27 -2.73
N ARG A 569 4.71 10.96 -2.66
CA ARG A 569 4.64 12.40 -2.41
C ARG A 569 4.53 12.75 -0.92
N GLY A 570 4.17 11.80 -0.07
CA GLY A 570 3.98 11.93 1.38
C GLY A 570 5.16 11.43 2.19
N TRP A 571 4.94 10.36 2.95
CA TRP A 571 5.88 9.85 3.96
C TRP A 571 7.20 9.31 3.40
N PHE A 572 7.20 8.65 2.25
CA PHE A 572 8.45 8.20 1.61
C PHE A 572 9.34 9.38 1.28
N MET A 573 8.76 10.47 0.76
CA MET A 573 9.46 11.69 0.40
C MET A 573 9.96 12.44 1.63
N SER A 574 9.11 12.73 2.60
CA SER A 574 9.49 13.49 3.80
C SER A 574 10.54 12.75 4.62
N SER A 575 10.40 11.43 4.75
CA SER A 575 11.40 10.59 5.44
C SER A 575 12.76 10.62 4.73
N LEU A 576 12.75 10.54 3.40
CA LEU A 576 13.98 10.63 2.60
C LEU A 576 14.66 11.98 2.77
N MET A 577 13.91 13.08 2.61
CA MET A 577 14.45 14.44 2.73
C MET A 577 15.08 14.69 4.09
N ILE A 578 14.39 14.34 5.17
CA ILE A 578 14.87 14.54 6.53
C ILE A 578 16.10 13.67 6.80
N SER A 579 16.06 12.40 6.47
CA SER A 579 17.19 11.50 6.71
C SER A 579 18.44 11.91 5.92
N VAL A 580 18.29 12.29 4.66
CA VAL A 580 19.40 12.76 3.83
C VAL A 580 19.93 14.09 4.33
N ALA A 581 19.05 15.04 4.70
CA ALA A 581 19.47 16.34 5.27
C ALA A 581 20.20 16.19 6.61
N MET A 582 19.89 15.16 7.40
CA MET A 582 20.51 14.91 8.72
C MET A 582 21.77 14.04 8.61
N LYS A 583 21.77 13.00 7.78
CA LYS A 583 22.74 11.90 7.81
C LYS A 583 23.38 11.61 6.45
N GLY A 584 22.90 12.22 5.36
CA GLY A 584 23.32 11.94 3.99
C GLY A 584 22.90 10.58 3.44
N LYS A 585 21.97 9.88 4.08
CA LYS A 585 21.54 8.52 3.72
C LYS A 585 20.02 8.36 3.74
N ALA A 586 19.48 7.49 2.87
CA ALA A 586 18.09 7.08 2.92
C ALA A 586 17.75 6.39 4.26
N PRO A 587 16.51 6.53 4.77
CA PRO A 587 16.08 5.95 6.04
C PRO A 587 15.68 4.48 5.92
N TYR A 588 15.58 3.95 4.71
CA TYR A 588 15.07 2.62 4.39
C TYR A 588 15.93 1.94 3.32
N ARG A 589 15.95 0.59 3.34
CA ARG A 589 16.64 -0.23 2.33
C ARG A 589 15.70 -0.69 1.22
N GLN A 590 14.44 -0.94 1.58
CA GLN A 590 13.38 -1.37 0.66
C GLN A 590 12.15 -0.47 0.86
N VAL A 591 11.46 -0.19 -0.23
CA VAL A 591 10.14 0.45 -0.20
C VAL A 591 9.16 -0.41 -0.97
N LEU A 592 8.16 -0.92 -0.26
CA LEU A 592 7.07 -1.69 -0.84
C LEU A 592 5.83 -0.81 -0.94
N THR A 593 5.19 -0.79 -2.10
CA THR A 593 4.04 0.06 -2.39
C THR A 593 2.83 -0.76 -2.76
N HIS A 594 1.69 -0.50 -2.09
CA HIS A 594 0.40 -1.07 -2.47
C HIS A 594 -0.50 -0.04 -3.16
N GLY A 595 -1.44 -0.53 -3.97
CA GLY A 595 -2.44 0.30 -4.63
C GLY A 595 -3.58 0.72 -3.70
N PHE A 596 -4.55 1.44 -4.27
CA PHE A 596 -5.76 1.86 -3.57
C PHE A 596 -6.81 0.76 -3.56
N THR A 597 -7.69 0.83 -2.58
CA THR A 597 -8.89 -0.01 -2.53
C THR A 597 -10.05 0.65 -3.29
N VAL A 598 -10.70 -0.14 -4.14
CA VAL A 598 -11.82 0.28 -4.99
C VAL A 598 -13.03 -0.63 -4.78
N ASP A 599 -14.21 -0.21 -5.21
CA ASP A 599 -15.40 -1.06 -5.16
C ASP A 599 -15.34 -2.18 -6.23
N GLY A 600 -16.33 -3.06 -6.24
CA GLY A 600 -16.39 -4.19 -7.18
C GLY A 600 -16.45 -3.77 -8.67
N GLN A 601 -16.69 -2.50 -8.99
CA GLN A 601 -16.68 -1.93 -10.33
C GLN A 601 -15.43 -1.10 -10.63
N GLY A 602 -14.44 -1.11 -9.74
CA GLY A 602 -13.19 -0.34 -9.92
C GLY A 602 -13.30 1.15 -9.60
N ARG A 603 -14.36 1.59 -8.89
CA ARG A 603 -14.57 2.99 -8.54
C ARG A 603 -14.02 3.29 -7.15
N LYS A 604 -13.49 4.50 -6.96
CA LYS A 604 -13.09 5.00 -5.64
C LYS A 604 -14.25 4.90 -4.65
N MET A 605 -13.98 4.33 -3.47
CA MET A 605 -14.96 4.25 -2.39
C MET A 605 -15.13 5.59 -1.69
N SER A 606 -16.38 5.99 -1.46
CA SER A 606 -16.71 7.17 -0.66
C SER A 606 -18.04 6.98 0.07
N LYS A 607 -18.18 7.63 1.24
CA LYS A 607 -19.44 7.62 2.00
C LYS A 607 -20.59 8.27 1.23
N SER A 608 -20.29 9.26 0.40
CA SER A 608 -21.28 9.97 -0.41
C SER A 608 -21.89 9.10 -1.52
N ILE A 609 -21.12 8.17 -2.07
CA ILE A 609 -21.59 7.21 -3.09
C ILE A 609 -22.25 5.99 -2.42
N GLY A 610 -21.96 5.74 -1.14
CA GLY A 610 -22.49 4.59 -0.39
C GLY A 610 -21.88 3.24 -0.78
N ASN A 611 -20.70 3.25 -1.41
CA ASN A 611 -19.99 2.05 -1.88
C ASN A 611 -18.82 1.62 -0.97
N THR A 612 -18.79 2.11 0.27
CA THR A 612 -17.72 1.79 1.21
C THR A 612 -17.93 0.42 1.85
N VAL A 613 -16.83 -0.31 2.06
CA VAL A 613 -16.78 -1.55 2.82
C VAL A 613 -16.07 -1.25 4.15
N SER A 614 -16.77 -1.49 5.26
CA SER A 614 -16.23 -1.32 6.60
C SER A 614 -15.47 -2.57 7.03
N PRO A 615 -14.19 -2.47 7.43
CA PRO A 615 -13.45 -3.63 7.94
C PRO A 615 -14.07 -4.20 9.20
N GLN A 616 -14.67 -3.38 10.06
CA GLN A 616 -15.36 -3.82 11.29
C GLN A 616 -16.56 -4.72 10.94
N ASP A 617 -17.34 -4.35 9.92
CA ASP A 617 -18.48 -5.16 9.47
C ASP A 617 -18.02 -6.50 8.87
N VAL A 618 -16.95 -6.49 8.10
CA VAL A 618 -16.35 -7.72 7.54
C VAL A 618 -15.89 -8.65 8.66
N MET A 619 -15.15 -8.13 9.64
CA MET A 619 -14.67 -8.94 10.78
C MET A 619 -15.81 -9.48 11.64
N ASN A 620 -16.88 -8.72 11.82
CA ASN A 620 -18.04 -9.12 12.60
C ASN A 620 -18.94 -10.14 11.88
N LYS A 621 -18.89 -10.20 10.55
CA LYS A 621 -19.68 -11.14 9.73
C LYS A 621 -18.89 -12.38 9.33
N LEU A 622 -17.68 -12.20 8.85
CA LEU A 622 -16.87 -13.24 8.21
C LEU A 622 -15.62 -13.61 9.02
N GLY A 623 -15.15 -12.71 9.88
CA GLY A 623 -13.90 -12.87 10.62
C GLY A 623 -12.70 -12.18 9.95
N ALA A 624 -11.65 -11.94 10.74
CA ALA A 624 -10.43 -11.30 10.29
C ALA A 624 -9.63 -12.18 9.31
N ASP A 625 -9.59 -13.50 9.51
CA ASP A 625 -8.85 -14.40 8.60
C ASP A 625 -9.39 -14.37 7.17
N ILE A 626 -10.68 -14.13 6.97
CA ILE A 626 -11.25 -13.96 5.61
C ILE A 626 -10.77 -12.64 4.99
N LEU A 627 -10.77 -11.56 5.76
CA LEU A 627 -10.25 -10.27 5.30
C LEU A 627 -8.74 -10.36 4.98
N ARG A 628 -7.97 -11.02 5.82
CA ARG A 628 -6.54 -11.29 5.62
C ARG A 628 -6.29 -12.13 4.36
N LEU A 629 -7.10 -13.17 4.16
CA LEU A 629 -7.01 -14.01 2.97
C LEU A 629 -7.36 -13.24 1.68
N TRP A 630 -8.38 -12.38 1.72
CA TRP A 630 -8.69 -11.51 0.59
C TRP A 630 -7.48 -10.61 0.24
N VAL A 631 -6.88 -9.94 1.21
CA VAL A 631 -5.70 -9.09 1.00
C VAL A 631 -4.56 -9.89 0.36
N ALA A 632 -4.25 -11.07 0.89
CA ALA A 632 -3.18 -11.92 0.37
C ALA A 632 -3.50 -12.50 -1.02
N SER A 633 -4.79 -12.74 -1.33
CA SER A 633 -5.23 -13.32 -2.61
C SER A 633 -5.23 -12.33 -3.77
N THR A 634 -5.08 -11.04 -3.49
CA THR A 634 -5.16 -9.97 -4.48
C THR A 634 -3.75 -9.49 -4.81
N ASP A 635 -3.49 -9.19 -6.09
CA ASP A 635 -2.28 -8.45 -6.46
C ASP A 635 -2.39 -7.03 -5.92
N TYR A 636 -1.75 -6.78 -4.79
CA TYR A 636 -1.81 -5.50 -4.08
C TYR A 636 -0.99 -4.39 -4.76
N THR A 637 -0.18 -4.71 -5.77
CA THR A 637 0.64 -3.71 -6.47
C THR A 637 -0.18 -2.77 -7.34
N GLY A 638 -1.40 -3.18 -7.71
CA GLY A 638 -2.42 -2.40 -8.40
C GLY A 638 -3.59 -2.03 -7.51
N GLU A 639 -4.69 -1.57 -8.12
CA GLU A 639 -5.94 -1.31 -7.43
C GLU A 639 -6.57 -2.61 -6.93
N MET A 640 -7.02 -2.61 -5.67
CA MET A 640 -7.60 -3.75 -5.00
C MET A 640 -9.12 -3.62 -4.92
N ALA A 641 -9.82 -4.41 -5.72
CA ALA A 641 -11.28 -4.44 -5.67
C ALA A 641 -11.78 -5.22 -4.44
N VAL A 642 -12.82 -4.70 -3.79
CA VAL A 642 -13.51 -5.35 -2.67
C VAL A 642 -15.02 -5.19 -2.79
N SER A 643 -15.74 -6.29 -2.56
CA SER A 643 -17.19 -6.35 -2.51
C SER A 643 -17.62 -7.57 -1.71
N ASP A 644 -18.90 -7.65 -1.35
CA ASP A 644 -19.46 -8.83 -0.65
C ASP A 644 -19.26 -10.11 -1.47
N GLU A 645 -19.34 -10.04 -2.81
CA GLU A 645 -19.10 -11.19 -3.69
C GLU A 645 -17.64 -11.64 -3.66
N ILE A 646 -16.70 -10.71 -3.73
CA ILE A 646 -15.27 -10.99 -3.66
C ILE A 646 -14.92 -11.62 -2.31
N LEU A 647 -15.45 -11.08 -1.22
CA LEU A 647 -15.24 -11.62 0.13
C LEU A 647 -15.86 -13.01 0.31
N LYS A 648 -16.99 -13.30 -0.32
CA LYS A 648 -17.57 -14.65 -0.34
C LYS A 648 -16.67 -15.66 -1.06
N ARG A 649 -16.03 -15.27 -2.16
CA ARG A 649 -15.04 -16.12 -2.86
C ARG A 649 -13.82 -16.41 -1.97
N ALA A 650 -13.35 -15.41 -1.24
CA ALA A 650 -12.28 -15.62 -0.24
C ALA A 650 -12.73 -16.60 0.86
N ALA A 651 -13.96 -16.49 1.34
CA ALA A 651 -14.54 -17.43 2.32
C ALA A 651 -14.65 -18.86 1.75
N ASP A 652 -14.95 -19.03 0.46
CA ASP A 652 -14.96 -20.35 -0.19
C ASP A 652 -13.55 -20.95 -0.29
N SER A 653 -12.56 -20.16 -0.62
CA SER A 653 -11.15 -20.57 -0.62
C SER A 653 -10.70 -20.98 0.79
N TYR A 654 -11.02 -20.16 1.79
CA TYR A 654 -10.77 -20.48 3.20
C TYR A 654 -11.36 -21.83 3.61
N ARG A 655 -12.61 -22.10 3.22
CA ARG A 655 -13.31 -23.34 3.54
C ARG A 655 -12.62 -24.57 2.98
N ARG A 656 -12.08 -24.48 1.77
CA ARG A 656 -11.32 -25.57 1.14
C ARG A 656 -10.03 -25.85 1.88
N ILE A 657 -9.28 -24.82 2.24
CA ILE A 657 -8.03 -24.96 3.01
C ILE A 657 -8.35 -25.56 4.40
N ARG A 658 -9.37 -25.05 5.08
CA ARG A 658 -9.80 -25.55 6.38
C ARG A 658 -10.23 -27.03 6.33
N ASN A 659 -10.96 -27.43 5.29
CA ASN A 659 -11.37 -28.82 5.12
C ASN A 659 -10.16 -29.74 4.93
N THR A 660 -9.15 -29.34 4.17
CA THR A 660 -7.91 -30.09 4.03
C THR A 660 -7.20 -30.24 5.38
N ALA A 661 -7.02 -29.15 6.12
CA ALA A 661 -6.42 -29.20 7.46
C ALA A 661 -7.19 -30.11 8.41
N ARG A 662 -8.53 -30.05 8.39
CA ARG A 662 -9.38 -30.90 9.21
C ARG A 662 -9.24 -32.39 8.86
N PHE A 663 -9.13 -32.72 7.57
CA PHE A 663 -8.90 -34.09 7.13
C PHE A 663 -7.56 -34.62 7.66
N LEU A 664 -6.50 -33.82 7.57
CA LEU A 664 -5.18 -34.18 8.09
C LEU A 664 -5.25 -34.45 9.60
N LEU A 665 -5.79 -33.52 10.36
CA LEU A 665 -5.92 -33.64 11.82
C LEU A 665 -6.75 -34.85 12.24
N ALA A 666 -7.87 -35.09 11.59
CA ALA A 666 -8.78 -36.18 11.92
C ALA A 666 -8.14 -37.56 11.69
N ASN A 667 -7.30 -37.70 10.65
CA ASN A 667 -6.60 -38.94 10.34
C ASN A 667 -5.29 -39.13 11.14
N LEU A 668 -4.86 -38.10 11.88
CA LEU A 668 -3.77 -38.19 12.85
C LEU A 668 -4.25 -38.64 14.25
N ASN A 669 -5.52 -38.95 14.40
CA ASN A 669 -6.05 -39.50 15.65
C ASN A 669 -5.29 -40.75 16.07
N GLY A 670 -4.80 -40.77 17.33
CA GLY A 670 -4.03 -41.88 17.90
C GLY A 670 -2.60 -42.02 17.31
N PHE A 671 -2.07 -41.02 16.61
CA PHE A 671 -0.70 -40.97 16.12
C PHE A 671 0.20 -40.19 17.10
N ASN A 672 1.30 -40.79 17.51
CA ASN A 672 2.33 -40.14 18.32
C ASN A 672 3.63 -40.01 17.50
N PRO A 673 4.03 -38.80 17.12
CA PRO A 673 5.22 -38.61 16.29
C PRO A 673 6.52 -39.08 16.93
N ALA A 674 6.58 -39.22 18.26
CA ALA A 674 7.75 -39.72 18.96
C ALA A 674 7.94 -41.25 18.82
N THR A 675 6.88 -41.99 18.58
CA THR A 675 6.92 -43.48 18.56
C THR A 675 6.44 -44.09 17.25
N ASP A 676 5.57 -43.42 16.50
CA ASP A 676 4.84 -44.00 15.39
C ASP A 676 5.34 -43.56 14.00
N MET A 677 6.33 -42.69 13.97
CA MET A 677 6.92 -42.23 12.69
C MET A 677 7.58 -43.40 11.95
N VAL A 678 7.26 -43.53 10.68
CA VAL A 678 7.91 -44.47 9.76
C VAL A 678 9.04 -43.74 9.04
N LYS A 679 10.20 -44.40 8.95
CA LYS A 679 11.35 -43.85 8.23
C LYS A 679 11.05 -43.71 6.73
N PRO A 680 11.59 -42.71 6.03
CA PRO A 680 11.32 -42.46 4.62
C PRO A 680 11.53 -43.68 3.74
N GLU A 681 12.58 -44.47 3.96
CA GLU A 681 12.92 -45.68 3.22
C GLU A 681 11.96 -46.85 3.46
N GLU A 682 11.21 -46.82 4.56
CA GLU A 682 10.23 -47.85 4.92
C GLU A 682 8.78 -47.40 4.58
N MET A 683 8.59 -46.17 4.14
CA MET A 683 7.29 -45.63 3.81
C MET A 683 6.77 -46.16 2.47
N VAL A 684 5.46 -46.26 2.33
CA VAL A 684 4.76 -46.47 1.08
C VAL A 684 5.14 -45.42 0.05
N VAL A 685 5.42 -45.81 -1.18
CA VAL A 685 5.94 -44.89 -2.21
C VAL A 685 5.03 -43.69 -2.46
N LEU A 686 3.71 -43.93 -2.54
CA LEU A 686 2.73 -42.83 -2.68
C LEU A 686 2.77 -41.83 -1.51
N ASP A 687 3.03 -42.28 -0.30
CA ASP A 687 3.14 -41.40 0.87
C ASP A 687 4.40 -40.56 0.80
N ARG A 688 5.51 -41.12 0.35
CA ARG A 688 6.74 -40.37 0.08
C ARG A 688 6.55 -39.31 -1.01
N TRP A 689 5.85 -39.66 -2.06
CA TRP A 689 5.48 -38.72 -3.12
C TRP A 689 4.66 -37.53 -2.56
N ALA A 690 3.67 -37.79 -1.71
CA ALA A 690 2.86 -36.75 -1.10
C ALA A 690 3.66 -35.77 -0.25
N VAL A 691 4.64 -36.28 0.53
CA VAL A 691 5.59 -35.42 1.26
C VAL A 691 6.49 -34.65 0.28
N GLY A 692 6.87 -35.25 -0.84
CA GLY A 692 7.61 -34.60 -1.92
C GLY A 692 6.84 -33.44 -2.56
N CYS A 693 5.52 -33.62 -2.79
CA CYS A 693 4.65 -32.54 -3.24
C CYS A 693 4.64 -31.36 -2.26
N ALA A 694 4.60 -31.65 -0.96
CA ALA A 694 4.69 -30.62 0.08
C ALA A 694 6.06 -29.91 0.08
N LYS A 695 7.15 -30.65 -0.13
CA LYS A 695 8.50 -30.08 -0.26
C LYS A 695 8.59 -29.11 -1.44
N THR A 696 8.09 -29.49 -2.61
CA THR A 696 8.05 -28.63 -3.79
C THR A 696 7.15 -27.41 -3.57
N ALA A 697 5.97 -27.61 -2.99
CA ALA A 697 5.07 -26.53 -2.65
C ALA A 697 5.70 -25.53 -1.68
N GLN A 698 6.42 -26.04 -0.67
CA GLN A 698 7.13 -25.17 0.29
C GLN A 698 8.20 -24.32 -0.37
N GLN A 699 9.00 -24.89 -1.26
CA GLN A 699 10.04 -24.14 -1.98
C GLN A 699 9.42 -22.98 -2.78
N GLU A 700 8.32 -23.22 -3.48
CA GLU A 700 7.60 -22.21 -4.25
C GLU A 700 6.95 -21.17 -3.34
N ILE A 701 6.30 -21.59 -2.26
CA ILE A 701 5.66 -20.71 -1.27
C ILE A 701 6.70 -19.82 -0.57
N LEU A 702 7.82 -20.37 -0.14
CA LEU A 702 8.87 -19.59 0.53
C LEU A 702 9.50 -18.57 -0.41
N LYS A 703 9.71 -18.93 -1.68
CA LYS A 703 10.17 -18.01 -2.71
C LYS A 703 9.18 -16.85 -2.91
N ALA A 704 7.88 -17.15 -2.93
CA ALA A 704 6.83 -16.14 -3.05
C ALA A 704 6.77 -15.22 -1.82
N TYR A 705 6.91 -15.75 -0.60
CA TYR A 705 7.02 -14.94 0.61
C TYR A 705 8.26 -14.02 0.60
N GLU A 706 9.40 -14.53 0.13
CA GLU A 706 10.62 -13.74 0.02
C GLU A 706 10.48 -12.60 -1.00
N ALA A 707 9.78 -12.85 -2.10
CA ALA A 707 9.46 -11.86 -3.12
C ALA A 707 8.29 -10.94 -2.76
N TYR A 708 7.64 -11.17 -1.63
CA TYR A 708 6.41 -10.48 -1.22
C TYR A 708 5.21 -10.69 -2.17
N ASP A 709 5.17 -11.78 -2.91
CA ASP A 709 4.10 -12.17 -3.84
C ASP A 709 3.05 -13.04 -3.14
N PHE A 710 2.25 -12.42 -2.29
CA PHE A 710 1.33 -13.17 -1.41
C PHE A 710 0.19 -13.85 -2.18
N HIS A 711 -0.22 -13.31 -3.32
CA HIS A 711 -1.22 -13.96 -4.17
C HIS A 711 -0.69 -15.29 -4.75
N GLU A 712 0.60 -15.37 -5.08
CA GLU A 712 1.24 -16.61 -5.49
C GLU A 712 1.29 -17.64 -4.33
N VAL A 713 1.52 -17.17 -3.11
CA VAL A 713 1.42 -18.03 -1.91
C VAL A 713 0.04 -18.65 -1.81
N VAL A 714 -1.02 -17.82 -1.92
CA VAL A 714 -2.40 -18.30 -1.83
C VAL A 714 -2.76 -19.24 -2.98
N GLN A 715 -2.39 -18.92 -4.21
CA GLN A 715 -2.64 -19.76 -5.38
C GLN A 715 -1.94 -21.12 -5.23
N ARG A 716 -0.69 -21.12 -4.81
CA ARG A 716 0.08 -22.34 -4.60
C ARG A 716 -0.51 -23.21 -3.49
N LEU A 717 -0.90 -22.57 -2.38
CA LEU A 717 -1.58 -23.23 -1.27
C LEU A 717 -2.91 -23.86 -1.71
N MET A 718 -3.72 -23.13 -2.47
CA MET A 718 -4.99 -23.60 -2.99
C MET A 718 -4.81 -24.78 -3.95
N ARG A 719 -3.82 -24.72 -4.86
CA ARG A 719 -3.48 -25.82 -5.76
C ARG A 719 -3.06 -27.06 -4.97
N PHE A 720 -2.21 -26.90 -3.97
CA PHE A 720 -1.78 -28.00 -3.11
C PHE A 720 -2.98 -28.67 -2.42
N CYS A 721 -3.83 -27.90 -1.76
CA CYS A 721 -5.00 -28.42 -1.04
C CYS A 721 -6.03 -29.06 -1.95
N SER A 722 -6.31 -28.46 -3.12
CA SER A 722 -7.41 -28.89 -3.98
C SER A 722 -7.00 -29.98 -4.98
N VAL A 723 -5.81 -29.85 -5.59
CA VAL A 723 -5.37 -30.72 -6.69
C VAL A 723 -4.49 -31.85 -6.17
N GLU A 724 -3.37 -31.54 -5.58
CA GLU A 724 -2.39 -32.54 -5.15
C GLU A 724 -2.92 -33.38 -3.99
N MET A 725 -3.54 -32.73 -3.02
CA MET A 725 -4.11 -33.43 -1.85
C MET A 725 -5.57 -33.87 -2.11
N GLY A 726 -6.47 -32.91 -2.33
CA GLY A 726 -7.93 -33.18 -2.30
C GLY A 726 -8.42 -34.15 -3.38
N SER A 727 -8.01 -33.94 -4.64
CA SER A 727 -8.47 -34.74 -5.77
C SER A 727 -7.65 -36.00 -6.04
N PHE A 728 -6.53 -36.17 -5.38
CA PHE A 728 -5.64 -37.30 -5.59
C PHE A 728 -5.28 -38.01 -4.28
N TYR A 729 -4.29 -37.52 -3.54
CA TYR A 729 -3.70 -38.25 -2.41
C TYR A 729 -4.70 -38.57 -1.30
N LEU A 730 -5.40 -37.55 -0.79
CA LEU A 730 -6.33 -37.73 0.33
C LEU A 730 -7.53 -38.63 -0.03
N ASP A 731 -7.92 -38.69 -1.29
CA ASP A 731 -9.00 -39.56 -1.74
C ASP A 731 -8.53 -41.02 -1.81
N ILE A 732 -7.34 -41.25 -2.33
CA ILE A 732 -6.75 -42.62 -2.49
C ILE A 732 -6.52 -43.26 -1.12
N ILE A 733 -6.00 -42.51 -0.14
CA ILE A 733 -5.60 -43.10 1.15
C ILE A 733 -6.76 -43.45 2.08
N LYS A 734 -7.99 -43.03 1.77
CA LYS A 734 -9.16 -43.27 2.65
C LYS A 734 -9.36 -44.74 2.98
N ASP A 735 -9.31 -45.62 1.96
CA ASP A 735 -9.44 -47.05 2.18
C ASP A 735 -8.37 -47.59 3.14
N ARG A 736 -7.08 -47.33 2.84
CA ARG A 736 -5.97 -47.78 3.65
C ARG A 736 -6.01 -47.21 5.06
N GLN A 737 -6.25 -45.90 5.18
CA GLN A 737 -6.30 -45.20 6.45
C GLN A 737 -7.41 -45.73 7.37
N TYR A 738 -8.56 -46.07 6.79
CA TYR A 738 -9.74 -46.52 7.58
C TYR A 738 -9.78 -48.02 7.84
N THR A 739 -9.25 -48.83 6.90
CA THR A 739 -9.44 -50.28 6.92
C THR A 739 -8.21 -51.09 7.34
N ALA A 740 -7.00 -50.54 7.18
CA ALA A 740 -5.76 -51.19 7.58
C ALA A 740 -5.71 -51.40 9.11
N LYS A 741 -4.87 -52.35 9.54
CA LYS A 741 -4.63 -52.56 10.98
C LYS A 741 -4.04 -51.33 11.61
N ALA A 742 -4.57 -50.92 12.79
CA ALA A 742 -4.30 -49.60 13.39
C ALA A 742 -2.81 -49.26 13.55
N ASP A 743 -2.01 -50.27 13.95
CA ASP A 743 -0.56 -50.14 14.19
C ASP A 743 0.32 -50.65 13.03
N SER A 744 -0.29 -50.98 11.86
CA SER A 744 0.47 -51.47 10.73
C SER A 744 1.34 -50.38 10.10
N VAL A 745 2.45 -50.79 9.46
CA VAL A 745 3.30 -49.89 8.68
C VAL A 745 2.51 -49.21 7.57
N ALA A 746 1.60 -49.94 6.91
CA ALA A 746 0.75 -49.40 5.87
C ALA A 746 -0.09 -48.18 6.34
N ARG A 747 -0.63 -48.23 7.54
CA ARG A 747 -1.37 -47.10 8.13
C ARG A 747 -0.43 -46.04 8.70
N ARG A 748 0.62 -46.42 9.44
CA ARG A 748 1.58 -45.49 10.05
C ARG A 748 2.38 -44.71 9.01
N SER A 749 2.72 -45.30 7.87
CA SER A 749 3.32 -44.62 6.72
C SER A 749 2.46 -43.45 6.25
N CYS A 750 1.16 -43.71 6.06
CA CYS A 750 0.21 -42.67 5.69
C CYS A 750 0.11 -41.58 6.75
N GLN A 751 -0.02 -41.93 8.02
CA GLN A 751 -0.09 -40.94 9.11
C GLN A 751 1.21 -40.13 9.24
N THR A 752 2.36 -40.74 8.97
CA THR A 752 3.64 -40.03 8.91
C THR A 752 3.64 -38.96 7.82
N ALA A 753 3.16 -39.32 6.61
CA ALA A 753 3.04 -38.33 5.53
C ALA A 753 2.06 -37.20 5.90
N LEU A 754 0.90 -37.53 6.44
CA LEU A 754 -0.10 -36.54 6.87
C LEU A 754 0.45 -35.61 7.97
N TYR A 755 1.27 -36.15 8.88
CA TYR A 755 1.94 -35.34 9.92
C TYR A 755 2.92 -34.33 9.33
N HIS A 756 3.82 -34.76 8.43
CA HIS A 756 4.76 -33.88 7.77
C HIS A 756 4.05 -32.79 6.95
N ILE A 757 3.00 -33.17 6.23
CA ILE A 757 2.18 -32.23 5.44
C ILE A 757 1.49 -31.22 6.35
N ALA A 758 0.90 -31.66 7.47
CA ALA A 758 0.22 -30.79 8.41
C ALA A 758 1.17 -29.79 9.10
N GLU A 759 2.38 -30.25 9.47
CA GLU A 759 3.44 -29.39 10.03
C GLU A 759 3.88 -28.30 9.05
N ALA A 760 4.00 -28.63 7.77
CA ALA A 760 4.33 -27.67 6.74
C ALA A 760 3.16 -26.72 6.44
N LEU A 761 1.96 -27.26 6.23
CA LEU A 761 0.74 -26.51 5.86
C LEU A 761 0.40 -25.43 6.89
N VAL A 762 0.42 -25.77 8.18
CA VAL A 762 0.06 -24.83 9.26
C VAL A 762 1.00 -23.62 9.26
N ARG A 763 2.28 -23.83 8.96
CA ARG A 763 3.25 -22.75 8.88
C ARG A 763 3.08 -21.91 7.62
N TRP A 764 2.79 -22.53 6.47
CA TRP A 764 2.56 -21.78 5.23
C TRP A 764 1.42 -20.79 5.35
N MET A 765 0.36 -21.19 6.05
CA MET A 765 -0.83 -20.36 6.21
C MET A 765 -0.75 -19.37 7.39
N ALA A 766 0.17 -19.58 8.33
CA ALA A 766 0.24 -18.80 9.58
C ALA A 766 0.39 -17.27 9.37
N PRO A 767 1.21 -16.76 8.46
CA PRO A 767 1.29 -15.33 8.21
C PRO A 767 0.00 -14.71 7.67
N ILE A 768 -0.80 -15.47 6.92
CA ILE A 768 -2.02 -15.01 6.24
C ILE A 768 -3.26 -15.26 7.11
N MET A 769 -3.55 -16.53 7.42
CA MET A 769 -4.69 -16.96 8.23
C MET A 769 -4.24 -17.28 9.66
N SER A 770 -3.81 -16.25 10.35
CA SER A 770 -3.10 -16.37 11.63
C SER A 770 -3.93 -17.03 12.74
N PHE A 771 -5.22 -16.71 12.83
CA PHE A 771 -6.11 -17.30 13.84
C PHE A 771 -6.34 -18.78 13.57
N THR A 772 -6.63 -19.14 12.33
CA THR A 772 -6.87 -20.53 11.94
C THR A 772 -5.62 -21.38 12.07
N ALA A 773 -4.46 -20.86 11.69
CA ALA A 773 -3.19 -21.55 11.84
C ALA A 773 -2.86 -21.82 13.32
N ASP A 774 -3.07 -20.86 14.20
CA ASP A 774 -2.89 -21.04 15.65
C ASP A 774 -3.89 -22.08 16.21
N GLU A 775 -5.11 -22.09 15.73
CA GLU A 775 -6.09 -23.12 16.10
C GLU A 775 -5.63 -24.52 15.66
N ILE A 776 -5.23 -24.69 14.40
CA ILE A 776 -4.72 -25.98 13.88
C ILE A 776 -3.51 -26.43 14.68
N TRP A 777 -2.58 -25.51 15.00
CA TRP A 777 -1.39 -25.80 15.77
C TRP A 777 -1.68 -26.48 17.12
N GLY A 778 -2.74 -26.05 17.80
CA GLY A 778 -3.19 -26.63 19.05
C GLY A 778 -3.76 -28.06 18.97
N TYR A 779 -4.11 -28.52 17.75
CA TYR A 779 -4.65 -29.87 17.51
C TYR A 779 -3.65 -30.83 16.89
N LEU A 780 -2.46 -30.38 16.51
CA LEU A 780 -1.41 -31.25 16.00
C LEU A 780 -0.85 -32.14 17.12
N PRO A 781 -0.57 -33.43 16.85
CA PRO A 781 0.00 -34.32 17.83
C PRO A 781 1.48 -34.02 18.13
N GLY A 782 1.95 -34.46 19.31
CA GLY A 782 3.33 -34.31 19.75
C GLY A 782 3.56 -33.12 20.68
N GLU A 783 4.72 -33.11 21.34
CA GLU A 783 5.16 -31.97 22.12
C GLU A 783 5.62 -30.85 21.22
N ARG A 784 5.22 -29.61 21.52
CA ARG A 784 5.50 -28.43 20.71
C ARG A 784 5.45 -27.14 21.51
N GLU A 785 6.03 -26.10 20.95
CA GLU A 785 5.86 -24.74 21.45
C GLU A 785 4.39 -24.34 21.44
N LYS A 786 4.00 -23.45 22.35
CA LYS A 786 2.60 -23.03 22.51
C LYS A 786 1.99 -22.39 21.25
N TYR A 787 2.81 -21.68 20.48
CA TYR A 787 2.37 -20.91 19.32
C TYR A 787 3.20 -21.21 18.09
N VAL A 788 2.58 -21.30 16.92
CA VAL A 788 3.25 -21.53 15.62
C VAL A 788 4.25 -20.42 15.27
N PHE A 789 3.99 -19.20 15.72
CA PHE A 789 4.78 -18.02 15.37
C PHE A 789 6.18 -17.97 16.02
N THR A 790 6.44 -18.79 17.02
CA THR A 790 7.75 -18.88 17.68
C THR A 790 8.75 -19.75 16.92
N GLY A 791 8.25 -20.62 16.03
CA GLY A 791 9.04 -21.54 15.23
C GLY A 791 9.60 -20.93 13.94
N GLU A 792 10.17 -21.80 13.12
CA GLU A 792 10.66 -21.52 11.77
C GLU A 792 9.91 -22.40 10.75
N TRP A 793 10.16 -22.20 9.47
CA TRP A 793 9.59 -23.04 8.41
C TRP A 793 9.96 -24.51 8.67
N TYR A 794 9.04 -25.41 8.34
CA TYR A 794 9.25 -26.83 8.61
C TYR A 794 10.38 -27.40 7.76
N ASP A 795 11.35 -28.04 8.37
CA ASP A 795 12.55 -28.61 7.72
C ASP A 795 12.50 -30.14 7.55
N GLY A 796 11.44 -30.78 8.03
CA GLY A 796 11.29 -32.24 8.01
C GLY A 796 10.78 -32.83 6.68
N LEU A 797 10.61 -32.03 5.62
CA LEU A 797 10.10 -32.51 4.33
C LEU A 797 11.19 -33.19 3.51
N PHE A 798 10.82 -34.30 2.88
CA PHE A 798 11.64 -35.06 1.93
C PHE A 798 10.82 -35.40 0.68
N GLY A 799 11.44 -35.96 -0.35
CA GLY A 799 10.78 -36.33 -1.59
C GLY A 799 11.34 -37.63 -2.15
N LEU A 800 10.90 -37.95 -3.35
CA LEU A 800 11.44 -39.00 -4.18
C LEU A 800 12.67 -38.49 -4.91
N GLU A 801 13.67 -39.36 -5.11
CA GLU A 801 14.83 -39.03 -5.92
C GLU A 801 14.50 -39.16 -7.43
N GLU A 802 15.12 -38.34 -8.28
CA GLU A 802 14.89 -38.36 -9.73
C GLU A 802 15.17 -39.72 -10.37
N ASN A 803 16.15 -40.45 -9.84
CA ASN A 803 16.57 -41.75 -10.32
C ASN A 803 15.74 -42.90 -9.75
N GLU A 804 14.79 -42.67 -8.90
CA GLU A 804 13.88 -43.71 -8.41
C GLU A 804 12.91 -44.15 -9.51
N GLU A 805 12.53 -45.43 -9.47
CA GLU A 805 11.65 -46.03 -10.45
C GLU A 805 10.27 -45.36 -10.50
N PHE A 806 9.74 -44.96 -9.35
CA PHE A 806 8.44 -44.31 -9.17
C PHE A 806 8.62 -42.85 -8.76
N ASN A 807 9.36 -42.07 -9.57
CA ASN A 807 9.64 -40.67 -9.37
C ASN A 807 8.42 -39.74 -9.64
N ASP A 808 8.59 -38.42 -9.48
CA ASP A 808 7.51 -37.45 -9.66
C ASP A 808 6.89 -37.50 -11.06
N ALA A 809 7.70 -37.71 -12.12
CA ALA A 809 7.20 -37.82 -13.50
C ALA A 809 6.26 -39.03 -13.68
N PHE A 810 6.56 -40.16 -13.03
CA PHE A 810 5.65 -41.30 -13.00
C PHE A 810 4.32 -40.93 -12.35
N TRP A 811 4.31 -40.27 -11.24
CA TRP A 811 3.07 -39.92 -10.54
C TRP A 811 2.28 -38.84 -11.26
N ASP A 812 2.91 -37.97 -12.02
CA ASP A 812 2.23 -37.00 -12.90
C ASP A 812 1.49 -37.70 -14.02
N ASP A 813 2.11 -38.68 -14.65
CA ASP A 813 1.45 -39.54 -15.67
C ASP A 813 0.28 -40.33 -15.05
N VAL A 814 0.46 -40.92 -13.86
CA VAL A 814 -0.59 -41.64 -13.14
C VAL A 814 -1.78 -40.73 -12.80
N ARG A 815 -1.54 -39.52 -12.40
CA ARG A 815 -2.60 -38.52 -12.12
C ARG A 815 -3.41 -38.24 -13.40
N TYR A 816 -2.73 -38.07 -14.52
CA TYR A 816 -3.39 -37.84 -15.80
C TYR A 816 -4.24 -39.06 -16.20
N ILE A 817 -3.71 -40.26 -16.11
CA ILE A 817 -4.45 -41.50 -16.40
C ILE A 817 -5.66 -41.60 -15.46
N LYS A 818 -5.50 -41.29 -14.17
CA LYS A 818 -6.59 -41.34 -13.20
C LYS A 818 -7.73 -40.37 -13.55
N ASP A 819 -7.42 -39.18 -14.04
CA ASP A 819 -8.43 -38.21 -14.48
C ASP A 819 -9.25 -38.76 -15.67
N GLN A 820 -8.63 -39.50 -16.57
CA GLN A 820 -9.32 -40.14 -17.67
C GLN A 820 -10.18 -41.31 -17.22
N VAL A 821 -9.65 -42.15 -16.32
CA VAL A 821 -10.41 -43.25 -15.73
C VAL A 821 -11.63 -42.70 -14.97
N ASN A 822 -11.48 -41.61 -14.22
CA ASN A 822 -12.57 -40.98 -13.49
C ASN A 822 -13.67 -40.46 -14.43
N LYS A 823 -13.33 -39.89 -15.58
CA LYS A 823 -14.33 -39.47 -16.59
C LYS A 823 -15.16 -40.62 -17.06
N GLU A 824 -14.50 -41.77 -17.35
CA GLU A 824 -15.21 -42.94 -17.79
C GLU A 824 -16.06 -43.57 -16.69
N LEU A 825 -15.57 -43.63 -15.45
CA LEU A 825 -16.36 -44.04 -14.30
C LEU A 825 -17.63 -43.18 -14.12
N GLU A 826 -17.52 -41.86 -14.33
CA GLU A 826 -18.67 -40.96 -14.29
C GLU A 826 -19.69 -41.24 -15.38
N ASN A 827 -19.22 -41.50 -16.64
CA ASN A 827 -20.07 -41.88 -17.76
C ASN A 827 -20.86 -43.17 -17.46
N GLN A 828 -20.26 -44.14 -16.77
CA GLN A 828 -20.87 -45.40 -16.44
C GLN A 828 -21.88 -45.34 -15.28
N LYS A 829 -21.99 -44.24 -14.57
CA LYS A 829 -23.05 -44.02 -13.57
C LYS A 829 -24.45 -44.08 -14.19
N ALA A 830 -24.62 -43.57 -15.39
CA ALA A 830 -25.86 -43.67 -16.17
C ALA A 830 -26.20 -45.14 -16.55
N ASN A 831 -25.19 -45.99 -16.63
CA ASN A 831 -25.31 -47.39 -16.97
C ASN A 831 -25.42 -48.34 -15.76
N GLY A 832 -25.68 -47.80 -14.55
CA GLY A 832 -25.99 -48.54 -13.35
C GLY A 832 -24.79 -48.85 -12.42
N ILE A 833 -23.58 -48.38 -12.71
CA ILE A 833 -22.42 -48.41 -11.79
C ILE A 833 -22.43 -47.16 -10.92
N LYS A 834 -23.03 -47.27 -9.75
CA LYS A 834 -23.26 -46.08 -8.89
C LYS A 834 -22.06 -45.62 -8.04
N SER A 835 -21.14 -46.53 -7.78
CA SER A 835 -19.94 -46.29 -6.97
C SER A 835 -18.70 -46.79 -7.70
N ASN A 836 -17.59 -46.10 -7.63
CA ASN A 836 -16.32 -46.51 -8.17
C ASN A 836 -15.91 -47.90 -7.64
N LEU A 837 -16.26 -48.23 -6.39
CA LEU A 837 -15.98 -49.53 -5.81
C LEU A 837 -16.86 -50.71 -6.39
N GLU A 838 -17.89 -50.43 -7.21
CA GLU A 838 -18.62 -51.41 -8.00
C GLU A 838 -17.95 -51.70 -9.31
N ALA A 839 -16.87 -51.00 -9.65
CA ALA A 839 -16.24 -51.06 -10.98
C ALA A 839 -15.04 -52.00 -11.02
N LYS A 840 -14.94 -52.69 -12.17
CA LYS A 840 -13.73 -53.27 -12.72
C LYS A 840 -13.28 -52.38 -13.87
N VAL A 841 -12.07 -51.87 -13.80
CA VAL A 841 -11.46 -51.06 -14.87
C VAL A 841 -10.46 -51.91 -15.62
N THR A 842 -10.59 -51.91 -16.95
CA THR A 842 -9.57 -52.46 -17.85
C THR A 842 -8.90 -51.28 -18.56
N LEU A 843 -7.65 -50.98 -18.22
CA LEU A 843 -6.83 -49.99 -18.89
C LEU A 843 -6.13 -50.65 -20.10
N LYS A 844 -6.60 -50.31 -21.29
CA LYS A 844 -5.98 -50.75 -22.53
C LYS A 844 -4.90 -49.75 -22.95
N TYR A 845 -3.80 -50.20 -23.50
CA TYR A 845 -2.74 -49.37 -24.02
C TYR A 845 -2.19 -49.92 -25.33
N ALA A 846 -1.75 -49.04 -26.22
CA ALA A 846 -1.17 -49.36 -27.49
C ALA A 846 0.34 -49.09 -27.55
N ASP A 847 0.83 -48.15 -26.80
CA ASP A 847 2.24 -47.75 -26.71
C ASP A 847 2.60 -47.36 -25.28
N ASP A 848 3.83 -47.56 -24.88
CA ASP A 848 4.37 -47.21 -23.55
C ASP A 848 5.79 -46.63 -23.70
N ALA A 849 5.91 -45.56 -24.47
CA ALA A 849 7.19 -44.93 -24.79
C ALA A 849 7.97 -44.47 -23.51
N ASN A 850 7.26 -44.01 -22.50
CA ASN A 850 7.83 -43.54 -21.22
C ASN A 850 8.00 -44.66 -20.19
N GLY A 851 7.51 -45.87 -20.48
CA GLY A 851 7.54 -46.97 -19.53
C GLY A 851 6.57 -46.83 -18.36
N THR A 852 5.62 -45.87 -18.39
CA THR A 852 4.65 -45.63 -17.33
C THR A 852 3.74 -46.82 -17.07
N ILE A 853 3.24 -47.46 -18.14
CA ILE A 853 2.39 -48.68 -18.05
C ILE A 853 3.18 -49.86 -17.49
N LYS A 854 4.43 -50.02 -17.90
CA LYS A 854 5.33 -51.03 -17.35
C LYS A 854 5.49 -50.85 -15.83
N LYS A 855 5.69 -49.60 -15.38
CA LYS A 855 5.80 -49.28 -13.95
C LYS A 855 4.47 -49.51 -13.24
N LEU A 856 3.31 -49.14 -13.82
CA LEU A 856 1.99 -49.44 -13.26
C LEU A 856 1.77 -50.97 -13.07
N LYS A 857 2.23 -51.80 -13.97
CA LYS A 857 2.16 -53.25 -13.82
C LYS A 857 2.97 -53.77 -12.61
N LEU A 858 4.06 -53.12 -12.27
CA LEU A 858 4.86 -53.47 -11.09
C LEU A 858 4.15 -53.23 -9.76
N LEU A 859 3.16 -52.38 -9.73
CA LEU A 859 2.35 -52.12 -8.55
C LEU A 859 1.44 -53.32 -8.21
N GLY A 860 1.20 -54.22 -9.15
CA GLY A 860 0.37 -55.42 -8.94
C GLY A 860 -1.04 -55.08 -8.49
N GLU A 861 -1.52 -55.74 -7.46
CA GLU A 861 -2.86 -55.54 -6.91
C GLU A 861 -3.06 -54.15 -6.28
N GLU A 862 -1.99 -53.41 -5.93
CA GLU A 862 -2.10 -52.08 -5.33
C GLU A 862 -2.59 -51.02 -6.32
N VAL A 863 -2.47 -51.26 -7.64
CA VAL A 863 -2.94 -50.30 -8.66
C VAL A 863 -4.43 -49.98 -8.54
N ARG A 864 -5.28 -50.95 -8.12
CA ARG A 864 -6.72 -50.73 -7.95
C ARG A 864 -7.06 -49.67 -6.86
N PHE A 865 -6.22 -49.56 -5.86
CA PHE A 865 -6.40 -48.55 -4.82
C PHE A 865 -6.10 -47.12 -5.29
N ILE A 866 -5.13 -46.95 -6.19
CA ILE A 866 -4.84 -45.67 -6.82
C ILE A 866 -6.05 -45.18 -7.62
N PHE A 867 -6.72 -46.04 -8.32
CA PHE A 867 -7.90 -45.74 -9.13
C PHE A 867 -9.22 -45.82 -8.35
N ILE A 868 -9.16 -46.23 -7.07
CA ILE A 868 -10.32 -46.38 -6.16
C ILE A 868 -11.38 -47.31 -6.77
N THR A 869 -10.98 -48.48 -7.24
CA THR A 869 -11.85 -49.50 -7.85
C THR A 869 -11.69 -50.83 -7.15
N SER A 870 -12.67 -51.73 -7.29
CA SER A 870 -12.53 -53.06 -6.72
C SER A 870 -11.56 -53.96 -7.52
N GLN A 871 -11.53 -53.78 -8.83
CA GLN A 871 -10.64 -54.57 -9.74
C GLN A 871 -10.05 -53.63 -10.79
N PHE A 872 -8.76 -53.83 -11.10
CA PHE A 872 -8.06 -53.10 -12.14
C PHE A 872 -7.15 -54.01 -12.94
N VAL A 873 -7.29 -54.02 -14.28
CA VAL A 873 -6.55 -54.87 -15.20
C VAL A 873 -5.86 -53.98 -16.25
N ILE A 874 -4.62 -54.28 -16.57
CA ILE A 874 -3.85 -53.57 -17.60
C ILE A 874 -3.67 -54.53 -18.78
N SER A 875 -4.18 -54.19 -19.97
CA SER A 875 -4.16 -55.02 -21.18
C SER A 875 -3.50 -54.32 -22.35
N GLU A 876 -2.58 -54.97 -22.99
CA GLU A 876 -1.98 -54.51 -24.22
C GLU A 876 -2.93 -54.80 -25.41
N GLN A 877 -3.10 -53.83 -26.30
CA GLN A 877 -3.92 -53.94 -27.50
C GLN A 877 -3.04 -53.96 -28.74
N ALA A 878 -2.81 -55.13 -29.26
CA ALA A 878 -2.10 -55.29 -30.53
C ALA A 878 -2.95 -54.73 -31.70
N GLY A 879 -2.43 -53.71 -32.38
CA GLY A 879 -3.12 -53.11 -33.54
C GLY A 879 -3.64 -51.70 -33.37
N GLY A 880 -3.37 -51.08 -32.22
CA GLY A 880 -3.77 -49.69 -31.93
C GLY A 880 -5.15 -49.58 -31.23
N ILE A 881 -5.47 -48.39 -30.73
CA ILE A 881 -6.75 -48.07 -30.14
C ILE A 881 -7.57 -47.32 -31.19
N ASP A 882 -8.61 -47.99 -31.73
CA ASP A 882 -9.39 -47.56 -32.90
C ASP A 882 -10.49 -46.52 -32.61
N ASP A 883 -10.48 -45.85 -31.51
CA ASP A 883 -11.55 -44.89 -31.14
C ASP A 883 -11.02 -43.46 -31.11
N GLU A 884 -11.34 -42.69 -32.17
CA GLU A 884 -10.94 -41.27 -32.31
C GLU A 884 -11.43 -40.36 -31.15
N ASN A 885 -12.37 -40.82 -30.35
CA ASN A 885 -12.98 -40.05 -29.27
C ASN A 885 -12.31 -40.25 -27.88
N ILE A 886 -11.34 -41.18 -27.74
CA ILE A 886 -10.78 -41.59 -26.46
C ILE A 886 -9.25 -41.75 -26.50
N GLN A 887 -8.54 -40.96 -27.28
CA GLN A 887 -7.07 -40.95 -27.23
C GLN A 887 -6.54 -40.00 -26.18
N TYR A 888 -5.90 -40.54 -25.16
CA TYR A 888 -5.23 -39.77 -24.11
C TYR A 888 -3.73 -39.99 -24.19
N ASN A 889 -2.96 -38.90 -24.29
CA ASN A 889 -1.50 -38.94 -24.27
C ASN A 889 -0.98 -38.61 -22.90
N ALA A 890 -0.76 -39.61 -22.04
CA ALA A 890 0.07 -39.45 -20.86
C ALA A 890 1.53 -39.68 -21.29
N GLY A 891 2.33 -38.62 -21.36
CA GLY A 891 3.74 -38.70 -21.72
C GLY A 891 4.03 -39.51 -23.02
N ASN A 892 3.24 -39.33 -24.05
CA ASN A 892 3.24 -40.15 -25.32
C ASN A 892 2.68 -41.58 -25.20
N THR A 893 1.99 -41.94 -24.12
CA THR A 893 1.32 -43.23 -23.97
C THR A 893 -0.16 -43.08 -24.29
N THR A 894 -0.67 -43.86 -25.26
CA THR A 894 -2.10 -43.84 -25.59
C THR A 894 -2.82 -44.90 -24.77
N VAL A 895 -3.80 -44.47 -23.95
CA VAL A 895 -4.58 -45.37 -23.10
C VAL A 895 -6.08 -45.20 -23.28
N GLN A 896 -6.83 -46.27 -23.08
CA GLN A 896 -8.30 -46.30 -23.05
C GLN A 896 -8.78 -47.04 -21.80
N ALA A 897 -9.68 -46.42 -21.04
CA ALA A 897 -10.33 -47.05 -19.90
C ALA A 897 -11.65 -47.69 -20.33
N VAL A 898 -11.82 -48.97 -20.03
CA VAL A 898 -13.09 -49.70 -20.19
C VAL A 898 -13.59 -50.07 -18.79
N VAL A 899 -14.79 -49.65 -18.47
CA VAL A 899 -15.39 -49.86 -17.13
C VAL A 899 -16.52 -50.88 -17.23
N THR A 900 -16.45 -51.87 -16.38
CA THR A 900 -17.47 -52.92 -16.23
C THR A 900 -17.78 -53.12 -14.75
N ARG A 901 -18.84 -53.88 -14.43
CA ARG A 901 -19.12 -54.21 -13.04
C ARG A 901 -18.07 -55.20 -12.48
N ALA A 902 -17.62 -54.97 -11.26
CA ALA A 902 -16.68 -55.83 -10.56
C ALA A 902 -17.31 -57.19 -10.24
N GLU A 903 -16.46 -58.22 -10.25
CA GLU A 903 -16.85 -59.59 -9.94
C GLU A 903 -16.81 -59.87 -8.42
N GLY A 904 -17.64 -60.80 -7.95
CA GLY A 904 -17.69 -61.23 -6.56
C GLY A 904 -18.72 -60.49 -5.69
N ASP A 905 -18.62 -60.66 -4.40
CA ASP A 905 -19.54 -60.08 -3.40
C ASP A 905 -18.94 -58.84 -2.70
N LYS A 906 -19.82 -57.93 -2.29
CA LYS A 906 -19.42 -56.73 -1.58
C LYS A 906 -19.00 -57.06 -0.12
N CYS A 907 -17.79 -56.76 0.22
CA CYS A 907 -17.35 -56.83 1.61
C CYS A 907 -17.99 -55.68 2.45
N PRO A 908 -18.76 -55.97 3.51
CA PRO A 908 -19.46 -54.95 4.30
C PRO A 908 -18.52 -54.06 5.13
N ARG A 909 -17.24 -54.47 5.28
CA ARG A 909 -16.24 -53.66 6.01
C ARG A 909 -15.51 -52.68 5.13
N CYS A 910 -14.92 -53.10 4.00
CA CYS A 910 -14.15 -52.24 3.11
C CYS A 910 -14.88 -51.77 1.86
N TRP A 911 -16.09 -52.35 1.61
CA TRP A 911 -16.99 -52.07 0.48
C TRP A 911 -16.47 -52.44 -0.92
N HIS A 912 -15.29 -53.05 -0.99
CA HIS A 912 -14.80 -53.63 -2.27
C HIS A 912 -15.58 -54.88 -2.63
N TYR A 913 -15.72 -55.10 -3.93
CA TYR A 913 -16.26 -56.37 -4.47
C TYR A 913 -15.12 -57.34 -4.76
N THR A 914 -15.15 -58.49 -4.10
CA THR A 914 -14.09 -59.50 -4.23
C THR A 914 -14.68 -60.92 -4.25
N THR A 915 -13.95 -61.86 -4.86
CA THR A 915 -14.35 -63.24 -4.98
C THR A 915 -14.01 -64.10 -3.74
N ASP A 916 -13.38 -63.49 -2.74
CA ASP A 916 -12.94 -64.15 -1.50
C ASP A 916 -13.76 -63.83 -0.26
N VAL A 917 -14.85 -63.06 -0.40
CA VAL A 917 -15.79 -62.82 0.72
C VAL A 917 -16.37 -64.16 1.19
N GLY A 918 -16.32 -64.37 2.49
CA GLY A 918 -16.87 -65.58 3.09
C GLY A 918 -16.00 -66.82 3.03
N LYS A 919 -14.76 -66.75 2.53
CA LYS A 919 -13.87 -67.90 2.49
C LYS A 919 -13.17 -68.24 3.80
N VAL A 920 -13.22 -67.38 4.80
CA VAL A 920 -12.66 -67.60 6.13
C VAL A 920 -13.82 -67.87 7.10
N ALA A 921 -13.93 -69.06 7.62
CA ALA A 921 -15.06 -69.47 8.43
C ALA A 921 -15.33 -68.66 9.68
N GLU A 922 -14.30 -68.14 10.34
CA GLU A 922 -14.40 -67.29 11.54
C GLU A 922 -14.95 -65.88 11.23
N HIS A 923 -14.80 -65.45 9.96
CA HIS A 923 -15.24 -64.13 9.48
C HIS A 923 -15.92 -64.29 8.11
N ALA A 924 -16.99 -65.05 8.06
CA ALA A 924 -17.69 -65.48 6.83
C ALA A 924 -18.36 -64.31 6.06
N ASP A 925 -18.43 -63.13 6.59
CA ASP A 925 -19.07 -61.99 5.94
C ASP A 925 -18.12 -61.03 5.25
N ILE A 926 -16.76 -61.12 5.45
CA ILE A 926 -15.77 -60.17 4.95
C ILE A 926 -14.72 -60.83 4.08
N CYS A 927 -14.00 -59.99 3.29
CA CYS A 927 -12.92 -60.42 2.43
C CYS A 927 -11.65 -60.79 3.23
N GLY A 928 -10.77 -61.58 2.60
CA GLY A 928 -9.50 -62.03 3.22
C GLY A 928 -8.60 -60.89 3.66
N ARG A 929 -8.53 -59.78 2.91
CA ARG A 929 -7.83 -58.57 3.32
C ARG A 929 -8.33 -58.00 4.65
N CYS A 930 -9.66 -57.91 4.81
CA CYS A 930 -10.25 -57.44 6.03
C CYS A 930 -10.04 -58.40 7.19
N VAL A 931 -10.05 -59.69 6.96
CA VAL A 931 -9.67 -60.67 7.99
C VAL A 931 -8.24 -60.50 8.46
N SER A 932 -7.29 -60.31 7.53
CA SER A 932 -5.88 -60.02 7.86
C SER A 932 -5.74 -58.76 8.71
N ASN A 933 -6.52 -57.70 8.43
CA ASN A 933 -6.48 -56.43 9.18
C ASN A 933 -7.11 -56.47 10.57
N ILE A 934 -8.09 -57.40 10.77
CA ILE A 934 -8.77 -57.51 12.10
C ILE A 934 -8.06 -58.56 12.97
N ALA A 935 -7.78 -59.72 12.44
CA ALA A 935 -7.34 -60.89 13.19
C ALA A 935 -5.92 -61.38 12.85
N GLY A 936 -5.31 -60.84 11.76
CA GLY A 936 -3.99 -61.26 11.31
C GLY A 936 -2.91 -60.16 11.55
N ASN A 937 -1.82 -60.26 10.77
CA ASN A 937 -0.70 -59.33 10.86
C ASN A 937 -0.93 -58.00 10.13
N GLY A 938 -2.11 -57.83 9.53
CA GLY A 938 -2.41 -56.68 8.67
C GLY A 938 -1.95 -56.84 7.23
N GLU A 939 -2.55 -56.08 6.34
CA GLU A 939 -2.10 -55.98 4.94
C GLU A 939 -0.75 -55.32 4.81
N GLN A 940 0.01 -55.79 3.81
CA GLN A 940 1.28 -55.19 3.44
C GLN A 940 1.05 -54.31 2.22
N ARG A 941 1.57 -53.11 2.25
CA ARG A 941 1.55 -52.11 1.17
C ARG A 941 2.95 -51.60 0.92
N LYS A 942 3.31 -51.52 -0.32
CA LYS A 942 4.61 -50.99 -0.76
C LYS A 942 4.46 -49.73 -1.61
N PHE A 943 3.45 -49.66 -2.43
CA PHE A 943 3.32 -48.60 -3.44
C PHE A 943 2.19 -47.62 -3.16
N ALA A 944 1.00 -48.06 -2.68
CA ALA A 944 -0.18 -47.21 -2.52
C ALA A 944 -1.13 -47.60 -1.38
#